data_db087774f56bd159129d27cc0e2deb1b
#
_entry.id   db087774f56bd159129d27cc0e2deb1b
#
_cell.length_a   1.000
_cell.length_b   1.000
_cell.length_c   1.000
_cell.angle_alpha   90.00
_cell.angle_beta   90.00
_cell.angle_gamma   90.00
#
_symmetry.space_group_name_H-M   'P 1'
#
loop_
_entity.id
_entity.type
_entity.pdbx_description
1 polymer ?
#
loop_
_entity_poly.entity_id
_entity_poly.type
_entity_poly.pdbx_seq_one_letter_code
_entity_poly.pdbx_strand_id
1 'polypeptide(L)'
;AMNGGKANDLVVLPNGSVVAVDKQAGATATVPYVLDGTTGTVSTSNQVTSKPSKDKQGNDVPAATTDIQANSILKFKVTATAGDNSEVKQVTPETREFQGYPATATKTKAADSTAPSTEAHRTVDASGSVANIIQGLPGQFQVGYSKKNHKLFVPTVGARGNLASSLARVDADTLQTEAFAELPVKQNDKGQYGYTSAYGVTVDDVDGTVWVTNTTDNSVAVYDQQTLKLIWTNEGVKEGDPNWIEHPRSVLVDHESGKAFVTGRFFVSAIDLKTKQVEKIQLEGAPDGGTRYISMNLFLDGGKLYVPERTGGKLFVVDTKTFKVEKTIQTQGEDSTVEVRPSDVAVDRSLGEIYVSSQGVKGVNSGISVYDLRTGEFKKFVKFGTQALALEHDEDSDLVYVTDFGTGKVAVFDGRADEVIGEVEMNGAAANDVTLLKDGSVLVLDKKDRDDKVTLPYVLNGTTGEITTASEYTTLPGKDRQGNDVPASVQQLKANSILKFKVGLKDTAESAAPVTLTPTALQFAGYPTVTGVKADESKPTDPKSEDAKKDNSSTPAPSQSADSATDAKDTAKSDAKTDNKSDSRDELNPSKDGVKADLSGSSQAQREGGSSKGALASTGANGVAGLLALGSVALLGGAAILVRRRKA
;
A
#
# COMPACT_ATOMS: atom_id res chain seq x y z
N ALA A 1 35.99 26.24 9.53
CA ALA A 1 35.39 27.41 10.18
C ALA A 1 34.08 27.81 9.48
N MET A 2 33.11 28.32 10.21
CA MET A 2 31.82 28.81 9.67
C MET A 2 31.80 30.35 9.63
N ASN A 3 32.91 30.98 9.34
CA ASN A 3 33.03 32.45 9.21
C ASN A 3 32.39 33.26 10.37
N GLY A 4 32.60 32.81 11.60
CA GLY A 4 32.04 33.42 12.81
C GLY A 4 30.65 32.91 13.18
N GLY A 5 30.05 32.04 12.39
CA GLY A 5 28.75 31.42 12.67
C GLY A 5 28.78 30.50 13.90
N LYS A 6 27.62 30.33 14.52
CA LYS A 6 27.40 29.40 15.64
C LYS A 6 26.85 28.10 15.08
N ALA A 7 27.73 27.11 14.82
CA ALA A 7 27.30 25.80 14.38
C ALA A 7 26.29 25.20 15.36
N ASN A 8 25.13 24.79 14.85
CA ASN A 8 24.03 24.32 15.66
C ASN A 8 23.75 22.84 15.47
N ASP A 9 23.79 22.35 14.23
CA ASP A 9 23.51 20.98 13.90
C ASP A 9 24.31 20.53 12.66
N LEU A 10 24.48 19.23 12.50
CA LEU A 10 25.19 18.66 11.34
C LEU A 10 24.58 17.31 10.93
N VAL A 11 24.73 16.99 9.65
CA VAL A 11 24.37 15.70 9.08
C VAL A 11 25.46 15.23 8.11
N VAL A 12 25.70 13.92 8.07
CA VAL A 12 26.59 13.30 7.10
C VAL A 12 25.75 12.72 5.95
N LEU A 13 26.03 13.16 4.74
CA LEU A 13 25.35 12.68 3.55
C LEU A 13 25.94 11.32 3.08
N PRO A 14 25.16 10.52 2.33
CA PRO A 14 25.63 9.20 1.84
C PRO A 14 26.92 9.26 1.01
N ASN A 15 27.21 10.39 0.35
CA ASN A 15 28.46 10.60 -0.40
C ASN A 15 29.65 10.99 0.47
N GLY A 16 29.52 10.96 1.79
CA GLY A 16 30.53 11.33 2.76
C GLY A 16 30.76 12.83 2.93
N SER A 17 29.90 13.68 2.33
CA SER A 17 29.90 15.12 2.63
C SER A 17 29.19 15.39 3.95
N VAL A 18 29.66 16.39 4.68
CA VAL A 18 29.03 16.90 5.90
C VAL A 18 28.33 18.21 5.58
N VAL A 19 27.08 18.35 6.01
CA VAL A 19 26.34 19.61 5.99
C VAL A 19 26.17 20.08 7.42
N ALA A 20 26.52 21.33 7.69
CA ALA A 20 26.34 21.97 9.00
C ALA A 20 25.52 23.24 8.83
N VAL A 21 24.61 23.52 9.77
CA VAL A 21 23.82 24.74 9.81
C VAL A 21 24.25 25.60 10.98
N ASP A 22 24.16 26.93 10.83
CA ASP A 22 24.41 27.85 11.91
C ASP A 22 23.13 28.55 12.41
N LYS A 23 23.22 29.17 13.58
CA LYS A 23 22.16 30.02 14.17
C LYS A 23 22.57 31.49 14.26
N GLN A 24 23.67 31.90 13.68
CA GLN A 24 24.06 33.29 13.70
C GLN A 24 23.36 34.05 12.58
N ALA A 25 22.63 35.10 12.95
CA ALA A 25 22.02 36.00 12.00
C ALA A 25 23.07 36.62 11.06
N GLY A 26 22.78 36.58 9.77
CA GLY A 26 23.59 37.12 8.70
C GLY A 26 22.96 38.35 8.05
N ALA A 27 22.98 38.40 6.72
CA ALA A 27 22.35 39.44 5.94
C ALA A 27 20.80 39.35 6.01
N THR A 28 20.13 40.50 5.83
CA THR A 28 18.67 40.54 5.70
C THR A 28 18.21 39.68 4.53
N ALA A 29 17.24 38.82 4.78
CA ALA A 29 16.69 37.90 3.80
C ALA A 29 15.20 38.16 3.57
N THR A 30 14.79 38.16 2.30
CA THR A 30 13.37 38.18 1.93
C THR A 30 12.89 36.74 1.80
N VAL A 31 11.89 36.35 2.59
CA VAL A 31 11.32 35.01 2.55
C VAL A 31 9.89 35.03 2.05
N PRO A 32 9.44 33.99 1.33
CA PRO A 32 8.13 33.98 0.65
C PRO A 32 6.95 33.57 1.55
N TYR A 33 7.16 33.36 2.86
CA TYR A 33 6.16 32.80 3.77
C TYR A 33 6.12 33.51 5.14
N VAL A 34 6.11 34.83 5.16
CA VAL A 34 5.96 35.59 6.40
C VAL A 34 4.48 35.66 6.79
N LEU A 35 4.15 35.06 7.92
CA LEU A 35 2.80 35.06 8.47
C LEU A 35 2.58 36.32 9.31
N ASP A 36 1.58 37.11 8.94
CA ASP A 36 1.05 38.17 9.81
C ASP A 36 0.26 37.51 10.96
N GLY A 37 0.79 37.66 12.17
CA GLY A 37 0.19 37.04 13.34
C GLY A 37 -1.16 37.64 13.76
N THR A 38 -1.59 38.75 13.18
CA THR A 38 -2.87 39.44 13.48
C THR A 38 -3.94 39.06 12.47
N THR A 39 -3.57 39.08 11.19
CA THR A 39 -4.51 38.81 10.08
C THR A 39 -4.50 37.37 9.60
N GLY A 40 -3.44 36.58 9.91
CA GLY A 40 -3.25 35.26 9.37
C GLY A 40 -2.81 35.23 7.89
N THR A 41 -2.49 36.38 7.32
CA THR A 41 -2.06 36.49 5.92
C THR A 41 -0.61 36.09 5.79
N VAL A 42 -0.30 35.29 4.77
CA VAL A 42 1.07 34.91 4.38
C VAL A 42 1.52 35.81 3.23
N SER A 43 2.70 36.39 3.34
CA SER A 43 3.27 37.28 2.33
C SER A 43 4.76 37.06 2.15
N THR A 44 5.30 37.55 1.02
CA THR A 44 6.74 37.64 0.80
C THR A 44 7.25 38.93 1.48
N SER A 45 8.16 38.79 2.45
CA SER A 45 8.69 39.92 3.20
C SER A 45 10.10 39.67 3.70
N ASN A 46 10.84 40.73 3.96
CA ASN A 46 12.12 40.69 4.67
C ASN A 46 11.96 41.11 6.15
N GLN A 47 10.74 41.34 6.59
CA GLN A 47 10.44 41.76 7.97
C GLN A 47 9.29 40.93 8.54
N VAL A 48 9.35 40.70 9.86
CA VAL A 48 8.30 40.04 10.63
C VAL A 48 7.85 41.00 11.77
N THR A 49 6.53 41.11 11.95
CA THR A 49 5.95 41.82 13.07
C THR A 49 5.50 40.85 14.16
N SER A 50 6.10 40.94 15.34
CA SER A 50 5.71 40.11 16.47
C SER A 50 4.34 40.53 17.02
N LYS A 51 3.60 39.56 17.56
CA LYS A 51 2.38 39.86 18.30
C LYS A 51 2.72 40.59 19.62
N PRO A 52 1.83 41.43 20.12
CA PRO A 52 1.91 41.88 21.52
C PRO A 52 1.95 40.65 22.44
N SER A 53 2.79 40.70 23.43
CA SER A 53 2.99 39.60 24.36
C SER A 53 3.27 40.11 25.78
N LYS A 54 3.53 39.18 26.72
CA LYS A 54 4.02 39.56 28.06
C LYS A 54 5.43 38.98 28.23
N ASP A 55 6.30 39.76 28.89
CA ASP A 55 7.62 39.28 29.29
C ASP A 55 7.53 38.25 30.44
N LYS A 56 8.66 37.71 30.84
CA LYS A 56 8.72 36.74 31.95
C LYS A 56 8.31 37.32 33.30
N GLN A 57 8.29 38.63 33.43
CA GLN A 57 7.87 39.40 34.60
C GLN A 57 6.40 39.80 34.54
N GLY A 58 5.70 39.51 33.42
CA GLY A 58 4.28 39.84 33.24
C GLY A 58 3.98 41.22 32.67
N ASN A 59 5.00 42.00 32.29
CA ASN A 59 4.83 43.33 31.69
C ASN A 59 4.43 43.20 30.21
N ASP A 60 3.65 44.14 29.71
CA ASP A 60 3.23 44.17 28.32
C ASP A 60 4.40 44.50 27.39
N VAL A 61 4.63 43.64 26.40
CA VAL A 61 5.60 43.85 25.32
C VAL A 61 4.81 44.18 24.06
N PRO A 62 4.94 45.42 23.51
CA PRO A 62 4.23 45.79 22.29
C PRO A 62 4.71 45.02 21.08
N ALA A 63 3.89 44.97 20.02
CA ALA A 63 4.32 44.47 18.74
C ALA A 63 5.55 45.22 18.23
N ALA A 64 6.52 44.48 17.70
CA ALA A 64 7.74 45.05 17.15
C ALA A 64 8.03 44.43 15.79
N THR A 65 8.46 45.25 14.83
CA THR A 65 8.90 44.80 13.52
C THR A 65 10.42 44.59 13.52
N THR A 66 10.86 43.44 13.07
CA THR A 66 12.28 43.08 13.00
C THR A 66 12.62 42.54 11.62
N ASP A 67 13.85 42.79 11.14
CA ASP A 67 14.33 42.24 9.89
C ASP A 67 14.55 40.73 10.02
N ILE A 68 14.17 40.00 9.00
CA ILE A 68 14.45 38.59 8.85
C ILE A 68 15.90 38.47 8.37
N GLN A 69 16.71 37.69 9.08
CA GLN A 69 18.12 37.48 8.77
C GLN A 69 18.36 36.02 8.39
N ALA A 70 19.11 35.81 7.32
CA ALA A 70 19.51 34.49 6.88
C ALA A 70 20.61 33.92 7.79
N ASN A 71 20.59 32.61 7.97
CA ASN A 71 21.70 31.85 8.53
C ASN A 71 22.48 31.17 7.39
N SER A 72 23.59 30.55 7.71
CA SER A 72 24.45 29.91 6.73
C SER A 72 24.30 28.40 6.76
N ILE A 73 24.46 27.79 5.60
CA ILE A 73 24.61 26.35 5.45
C ILE A 73 26.00 26.09 4.91
N LEU A 74 26.78 25.29 5.63
CA LEU A 74 28.13 24.86 5.23
C LEU A 74 28.07 23.42 4.73
N LYS A 75 28.62 23.17 3.54
CA LYS A 75 28.85 21.82 3.02
C LYS A 75 30.34 21.60 2.80
N PHE A 76 30.89 20.53 3.32
CA PHE A 76 32.29 20.17 3.15
C PHE A 76 32.48 18.67 3.11
N LYS A 77 33.62 18.23 2.58
CA LYS A 77 34.03 16.83 2.59
C LYS A 77 35.43 16.77 3.21
N VAL A 78 35.63 15.85 4.14
CA VAL A 78 36.93 15.59 4.75
C VAL A 78 37.56 14.41 4.05
N THR A 79 38.77 14.59 3.53
CA THR A 79 39.60 13.48 3.06
C THR A 79 40.63 13.19 4.15
N ALA A 80 40.50 12.05 4.82
CA ALA A 80 41.50 11.59 5.79
C ALA A 80 42.64 10.92 5.02
N THR A 81 43.85 11.42 5.21
CA THR A 81 45.08 10.72 4.82
C THR A 81 45.61 9.98 6.05
N ALA A 82 45.88 8.71 5.94
CA ALA A 82 46.49 7.92 7.00
C ALA A 82 47.94 8.39 7.20
N GLY A 83 48.25 8.88 8.38
CA GLY A 83 49.58 9.26 8.77
C GLY A 83 49.65 10.58 9.53
N ASP A 84 50.09 10.48 10.75
CA ASP A 84 50.54 11.51 11.67
C ASP A 84 49.51 12.42 12.36
N ASN A 85 49.54 12.36 13.68
CA ASN A 85 48.69 13.07 14.65
C ASN A 85 48.99 14.56 14.79
N SER A 86 49.32 15.25 13.76
CA SER A 86 49.73 16.64 13.86
C SER A 86 48.67 17.59 13.25
N GLU A 87 48.22 18.47 14.10
CA GLU A 87 47.50 19.72 13.86
C GLU A 87 46.14 19.63 13.17
N VAL A 88 45.10 20.10 13.86
CA VAL A 88 43.80 20.39 13.33
C VAL A 88 43.91 21.42 12.20
N LYS A 89 43.85 21.00 10.96
CA LYS A 89 43.85 21.89 9.80
C LYS A 89 42.51 22.62 9.71
N GLN A 90 42.57 23.94 9.78
CA GLN A 90 41.40 24.77 9.57
C GLN A 90 41.10 24.89 8.06
N VAL A 91 39.88 24.53 7.66
CA VAL A 91 39.37 24.75 6.30
C VAL A 91 38.44 25.94 6.34
N THR A 92 38.69 26.94 5.50
CA THR A 92 37.84 28.10 5.33
C THR A 92 36.96 27.85 4.10
N PRO A 93 35.62 27.89 4.24
CA PRO A 93 34.73 27.64 3.10
C PRO A 93 34.76 28.82 2.13
N GLU A 94 34.57 28.50 0.85
CA GLU A 94 34.25 29.51 -0.16
C GLU A 94 32.79 29.94 -0.02
N THR A 95 32.57 31.25 -0.03
CA THR A 95 31.21 31.81 -0.01
C THR A 95 30.58 31.63 -1.39
N ARG A 96 29.39 31.05 -1.42
CA ARG A 96 28.56 31.01 -2.63
C ARG A 96 27.45 32.03 -2.51
N GLU A 97 27.15 32.65 -3.63
CA GLU A 97 26.00 33.57 -3.72
C GLU A 97 24.70 32.80 -3.55
N PHE A 98 23.82 33.32 -2.71
CA PHE A 98 22.49 32.79 -2.51
C PHE A 98 21.61 33.20 -3.70
N GLN A 99 21.09 32.24 -4.45
CA GLN A 99 20.30 32.46 -5.67
C GLN A 99 18.85 32.88 -5.37
N GLY A 100 18.51 33.09 -4.12
CA GLY A 100 17.14 33.36 -3.68
C GLY A 100 16.36 32.10 -3.37
N TYR A 101 15.16 32.27 -2.88
CA TYR A 101 14.23 31.16 -2.68
C TYR A 101 13.48 30.87 -3.98
N PRO A 102 13.11 29.62 -4.27
CA PRO A 102 12.24 29.34 -5.40
C PRO A 102 10.94 30.13 -5.23
N ALA A 103 10.39 30.59 -6.34
CA ALA A 103 9.07 31.20 -6.32
C ALA A 103 8.09 30.15 -5.80
N THR A 104 7.65 30.30 -4.57
CA THR A 104 6.51 29.54 -4.09
C THR A 104 5.29 30.08 -4.81
N ALA A 105 4.57 29.21 -5.51
CA ALA A 105 3.19 29.50 -5.82
C ALA A 105 2.55 29.92 -4.49
N THR A 106 2.06 31.14 -4.40
CA THR A 106 1.46 31.68 -3.18
C THR A 106 0.24 30.83 -2.89
N LYS A 107 0.40 29.83 -2.03
CA LYS A 107 -0.71 29.05 -1.50
C LYS A 107 -1.40 29.94 -0.46
N THR A 108 -2.24 30.83 -0.91
CA THR A 108 -3.14 31.55 -0.03
C THR A 108 -4.20 30.58 0.45
N LYS A 109 -4.14 30.20 1.73
CA LYS A 109 -5.29 29.58 2.37
C LYS A 109 -6.48 30.51 2.16
N ALA A 110 -7.50 30.08 1.43
CA ALA A 110 -8.75 30.78 1.34
C ALA A 110 -9.28 30.96 2.77
N ALA A 111 -9.24 32.21 3.27
CA ALA A 111 -10.11 32.61 4.36
C ALA A 111 -11.55 32.39 3.86
N ASP A 112 -12.46 32.00 4.75
CA ASP A 112 -13.91 31.95 4.51
C ASP A 112 -14.39 33.17 3.71
N SER A 113 -14.25 33.13 2.42
CA SER A 113 -14.64 34.19 1.50
C SER A 113 -15.66 33.58 0.56
N THR A 114 -16.88 34.06 0.67
CA THR A 114 -17.98 33.90 -0.29
C THR A 114 -17.74 34.67 -1.62
N ALA A 115 -16.51 35.10 -1.87
CA ALA A 115 -16.11 35.65 -3.16
C ALA A 115 -15.63 34.51 -4.09
N PRO A 116 -16.00 34.49 -5.37
CA PRO A 116 -15.46 33.50 -6.30
C PRO A 116 -13.94 33.66 -6.36
N SER A 117 -13.22 32.56 -6.10
CA SER A 117 -11.77 32.50 -6.19
C SER A 117 -11.38 32.74 -7.65
N THR A 118 -10.43 33.68 -7.85
CA THR A 118 -9.78 33.89 -9.14
C THR A 118 -8.55 33.01 -9.29
N GLU A 119 -8.54 31.83 -8.68
CA GLU A 119 -7.46 30.87 -8.86
C GLU A 119 -7.49 30.36 -10.31
N ALA A 120 -6.35 30.40 -10.97
CA ALA A 120 -6.22 29.88 -12.32
C ALA A 120 -6.50 28.37 -12.29
N HIS A 121 -7.54 27.95 -13.00
CA HIS A 121 -7.80 26.54 -13.22
C HIS A 121 -6.69 25.91 -14.04
N ARG A 122 -6.44 24.64 -13.82
CA ARG A 122 -5.50 23.84 -14.62
C ARG A 122 -6.25 22.81 -15.43
N THR A 123 -5.69 22.41 -16.55
CA THR A 123 -6.15 21.26 -17.32
C THR A 123 -4.96 20.46 -17.82
N VAL A 124 -5.20 19.21 -18.18
CA VAL A 124 -4.18 18.36 -18.80
C VAL A 124 -3.84 18.90 -20.19
N ASP A 125 -2.55 19.09 -20.45
CA ASP A 125 -2.04 19.37 -21.77
C ASP A 125 -1.74 18.07 -22.52
N ALA A 126 -2.65 17.65 -23.38
CA ALA A 126 -2.49 16.41 -24.16
C ALA A 126 -1.21 16.41 -25.02
N SER A 127 -0.76 17.59 -25.49
CA SER A 127 0.46 17.69 -26.30
C SER A 127 1.75 17.56 -25.47
N GLY A 128 1.69 17.90 -24.19
CA GLY A 128 2.77 17.74 -23.21
C GLY A 128 2.72 16.42 -22.43
N SER A 129 1.75 15.55 -22.72
CA SER A 129 1.52 14.30 -22.00
C SER A 129 1.98 13.09 -22.82
N VAL A 130 2.41 12.04 -22.12
CA VAL A 130 2.80 10.75 -22.71
C VAL A 130 2.12 9.64 -21.93
N ALA A 131 1.51 8.69 -22.64
CA ALA A 131 0.92 7.50 -22.02
C ALA A 131 1.29 6.25 -22.84
N ASN A 132 1.82 5.24 -22.20
CA ASN A 132 2.23 3.97 -22.81
C ASN A 132 1.66 2.80 -22.00
N ILE A 133 1.24 1.76 -22.68
CA ILE A 133 0.72 0.54 -22.07
C ILE A 133 1.46 -0.68 -22.62
N ILE A 134 1.81 -1.59 -21.74
CA ILE A 134 2.44 -2.86 -22.09
C ILE A 134 1.65 -4.02 -21.51
N GLN A 135 1.75 -5.17 -22.14
CA GLN A 135 1.26 -6.43 -21.57
C GLN A 135 2.09 -6.79 -20.33
N GLY A 136 1.43 -6.90 -19.18
CA GLY A 136 2.09 -7.17 -17.90
C GLY A 136 2.00 -8.62 -17.48
N LEU A 137 2.07 -8.86 -16.18
CA LEU A 137 2.13 -10.18 -15.57
C LEU A 137 0.72 -10.75 -15.32
N PRO A 138 0.48 -12.05 -15.59
CA PRO A 138 -0.79 -12.68 -15.26
C PRO A 138 -1.08 -12.63 -13.77
N GLY A 139 -2.28 -12.15 -13.39
CA GLY A 139 -2.71 -12.10 -12.01
C GLY A 139 -1.98 -11.07 -11.16
N GLN A 140 -1.37 -10.04 -11.75
CA GLN A 140 -0.74 -8.94 -11.00
C GLN A 140 -1.74 -8.25 -10.06
N PHE A 141 -1.24 -7.79 -8.90
CA PHE A 141 -2.13 -7.27 -7.86
C PHE A 141 -1.79 -5.85 -7.41
N GLN A 142 -0.61 -5.64 -6.85
CA GLN A 142 -0.11 -4.33 -6.42
C GLN A 142 1.29 -4.08 -6.99
N VAL A 143 1.79 -2.87 -6.84
CA VAL A 143 3.14 -2.50 -7.24
C VAL A 143 3.87 -1.79 -6.11
N GLY A 144 5.07 -2.27 -5.80
CA GLY A 144 6.03 -1.57 -4.95
C GLY A 144 7.13 -0.96 -5.81
N TYR A 145 7.53 0.26 -5.52
CA TYR A 145 8.57 0.96 -6.25
C TYR A 145 9.79 1.27 -5.37
N SER A 146 10.97 0.82 -5.80
CA SER A 146 12.24 1.21 -5.21
C SER A 146 12.74 2.50 -5.88
N LYS A 147 12.68 3.62 -5.14
CA LYS A 147 13.24 4.90 -5.59
C LYS A 147 14.77 4.83 -5.73
N LYS A 148 15.43 4.03 -4.87
CA LYS A 148 16.88 3.81 -4.84
C LYS A 148 17.39 3.03 -6.05
N ASN A 149 16.73 1.92 -6.37
CA ASN A 149 17.16 0.99 -7.41
C ASN A 149 16.45 1.22 -8.75
N HIS A 150 15.41 2.07 -8.78
CA HIS A 150 14.56 2.32 -9.92
C HIS A 150 13.94 1.05 -10.49
N LYS A 151 13.42 0.20 -9.60
CA LYS A 151 12.80 -1.08 -9.93
C LYS A 151 11.40 -1.18 -9.33
N LEU A 152 10.55 -1.88 -10.04
CA LEU A 152 9.21 -2.23 -9.59
C LEU A 152 9.22 -3.67 -9.08
N PHE A 153 8.41 -3.92 -8.06
CA PHE A 153 8.16 -5.25 -7.53
C PHE A 153 6.67 -5.54 -7.63
N VAL A 154 6.31 -6.55 -8.40
CA VAL A 154 4.92 -6.85 -8.74
C VAL A 154 4.59 -8.27 -8.29
N PRO A 155 3.81 -8.43 -7.22
CA PRO A 155 3.28 -9.73 -6.82
C PRO A 155 2.16 -10.14 -7.77
N THR A 156 2.13 -11.44 -8.09
CA THR A 156 1.07 -12.04 -8.90
C THR A 156 0.37 -13.12 -8.11
N VAL A 157 -0.95 -13.13 -8.22
CA VAL A 157 -1.76 -14.20 -7.66
C VAL A 157 -2.02 -15.22 -8.75
N GLY A 158 -1.42 -16.37 -8.64
CA GLY A 158 -1.70 -17.45 -9.56
C GLY A 158 -3.15 -17.90 -9.48
N ALA A 159 -3.49 -18.84 -10.29
CA ALA A 159 -4.80 -19.46 -10.33
C ALA A 159 -5.20 -20.16 -9.02
N ARG A 160 -6.39 -20.74 -9.04
CA ARG A 160 -6.87 -21.57 -7.92
C ARG A 160 -5.80 -22.58 -7.51
N GLY A 161 -5.37 -22.51 -6.25
CA GLY A 161 -4.25 -23.28 -5.69
C GLY A 161 -2.90 -22.59 -5.84
N ASN A 162 -2.86 -21.34 -6.29
CA ASN A 162 -1.63 -20.56 -6.47
C ASN A 162 -0.60 -21.24 -7.38
N LEU A 163 -1.06 -21.77 -8.52
CA LEU A 163 -0.22 -22.57 -9.42
C LEU A 163 0.69 -21.75 -10.34
N ALA A 164 0.52 -20.42 -10.36
CA ALA A 164 1.32 -19.50 -11.15
C ALA A 164 1.57 -18.17 -10.39
N SER A 165 1.65 -18.23 -9.06
CA SER A 165 2.01 -17.06 -8.24
C SER A 165 3.49 -16.74 -8.35
N SER A 166 3.83 -15.44 -8.27
CA SER A 166 5.22 -14.99 -8.28
C SER A 166 5.36 -13.62 -7.61
N LEU A 167 6.60 -13.24 -7.31
CA LEU A 167 7.01 -11.85 -7.12
C LEU A 167 7.99 -11.52 -8.23
N ALA A 168 7.61 -10.60 -9.12
CA ALA A 168 8.43 -10.19 -10.24
C ALA A 168 9.17 -8.89 -9.92
N ARG A 169 10.43 -8.77 -10.37
CA ARG A 169 11.14 -7.49 -10.48
C ARG A 169 11.04 -7.01 -11.91
N VAL A 170 10.58 -5.77 -12.08
CA VAL A 170 10.35 -5.14 -13.38
C VAL A 170 11.16 -3.84 -13.45
N ASP A 171 11.75 -3.58 -14.59
CA ASP A 171 12.47 -2.34 -14.85
C ASP A 171 11.49 -1.17 -15.01
N ALA A 172 11.69 -0.09 -14.25
CA ALA A 172 10.73 1.03 -14.21
C ALA A 172 10.74 1.91 -15.48
N ASP A 173 11.80 1.84 -16.31
CA ASP A 173 11.86 2.60 -17.55
C ASP A 173 11.25 1.83 -18.72
N THR A 174 11.66 0.58 -18.88
CA THR A 174 11.27 -0.27 -20.02
C THR A 174 10.01 -1.08 -19.76
N LEU A 175 9.58 -1.21 -18.51
CA LEU A 175 8.46 -2.05 -18.03
C LEU A 175 8.65 -3.56 -18.33
N GLN A 176 9.89 -3.98 -18.60
CA GLN A 176 10.21 -5.37 -18.86
C GLN A 176 10.52 -6.12 -17.56
N THR A 177 10.02 -7.35 -17.45
CA THR A 177 10.32 -8.21 -16.31
C THR A 177 11.77 -8.69 -16.38
N GLU A 178 12.55 -8.44 -15.31
CA GLU A 178 13.97 -8.81 -15.22
C GLU A 178 14.19 -10.15 -14.52
N ALA A 179 13.39 -10.43 -13.49
CA ALA A 179 13.56 -11.61 -12.65
C ALA A 179 12.28 -11.96 -11.88
N PHE A 180 12.22 -13.20 -11.40
CA PHE A 180 11.17 -13.70 -10.51
C PHE A 180 11.79 -14.22 -9.21
N ALA A 181 11.10 -14.00 -8.08
CA ALA A 181 11.42 -14.65 -6.83
C ALA A 181 10.98 -16.12 -6.87
N GLU A 182 11.75 -16.98 -6.27
CA GLU A 182 11.36 -18.33 -5.94
C GLU A 182 10.40 -18.30 -4.74
N LEU A 183 9.09 -18.39 -5.01
CA LEU A 183 8.11 -18.46 -3.94
C LEU A 183 8.12 -19.87 -3.32
N PRO A 184 7.94 -19.99 -1.98
CA PRO A 184 7.81 -21.30 -1.34
C PRO A 184 6.67 -22.12 -1.92
N VAL A 185 6.93 -23.40 -2.19
CA VAL A 185 5.93 -24.39 -2.58
C VAL A 185 5.46 -25.14 -1.35
N LYS A 186 4.16 -25.26 -1.16
CA LYS A 186 3.55 -25.99 -0.05
C LYS A 186 2.73 -27.15 -0.56
N GLN A 187 2.54 -28.13 0.32
CA GLN A 187 1.58 -29.20 0.13
C GLN A 187 0.46 -29.08 1.16
N ASN A 188 -0.79 -29.08 0.74
CA ASN A 188 -1.92 -29.06 1.63
C ASN A 188 -2.25 -30.45 2.18
N ASP A 189 -3.22 -30.54 3.11
CA ASP A 189 -3.63 -31.80 3.75
C ASP A 189 -4.18 -32.85 2.77
N LYS A 190 -4.47 -32.46 1.53
CA LYS A 190 -4.91 -33.36 0.45
C LYS A 190 -3.78 -33.82 -0.45
N GLY A 191 -2.54 -33.48 -0.10
CA GLY A 191 -1.37 -33.79 -0.90
C GLY A 191 -1.21 -32.93 -2.17
N GLN A 192 -1.93 -31.81 -2.29
CA GLN A 192 -1.89 -30.92 -3.44
C GLN A 192 -0.85 -29.82 -3.22
N TYR A 193 -0.06 -29.54 -4.25
CA TYR A 193 0.97 -28.50 -4.24
C TYR A 193 0.42 -27.14 -4.67
N GLY A 194 0.96 -26.06 -4.10
CA GLY A 194 0.70 -24.67 -4.47
C GLY A 194 1.84 -23.77 -4.01
N TYR A 195 2.07 -22.68 -4.72
CA TYR A 195 2.92 -21.60 -4.21
C TYR A 195 2.26 -20.89 -3.03
N THR A 196 3.04 -20.21 -2.20
CA THR A 196 2.50 -19.17 -1.35
C THR A 196 1.86 -18.09 -2.23
N SER A 197 0.76 -17.51 -1.78
CA SER A 197 0.15 -16.39 -2.47
C SER A 197 1.02 -15.12 -2.35
N ALA A 198 0.91 -14.21 -3.31
CA ALA A 198 1.60 -12.92 -3.25
C ALA A 198 0.62 -11.83 -3.70
N TYR A 199 0.20 -10.96 -2.77
CA TYR A 199 -0.83 -9.93 -3.02
C TYR A 199 -0.32 -8.51 -2.85
N GLY A 200 -0.25 -8.02 -1.62
CA GLY A 200 0.23 -6.69 -1.30
C GLY A 200 1.74 -6.64 -1.26
N VAL A 201 2.30 -5.47 -1.55
CA VAL A 201 3.75 -5.27 -1.59
C VAL A 201 4.13 -3.87 -1.13
N THR A 202 5.22 -3.77 -0.40
CA THR A 202 5.93 -2.51 -0.18
C THR A 202 7.43 -2.72 -0.31
N VAL A 203 8.13 -1.66 -0.69
CA VAL A 203 9.58 -1.66 -0.84
C VAL A 203 10.20 -0.85 0.29
N ASP A 204 11.15 -1.45 0.94
CA ASP A 204 11.97 -0.81 1.97
C ASP A 204 13.38 -0.56 1.41
N ASP A 205 13.61 0.66 0.95
CA ASP A 205 14.89 1.08 0.37
C ASP A 205 15.98 1.32 1.43
N VAL A 206 15.63 1.37 2.71
CA VAL A 206 16.58 1.51 3.83
C VAL A 206 17.32 0.19 4.05
N ASP A 207 16.58 -0.88 4.27
CA ASP A 207 17.13 -2.22 4.50
C ASP A 207 17.33 -3.02 3.20
N GLY A 208 16.89 -2.50 2.06
CA GLY A 208 17.01 -3.16 0.75
C GLY A 208 16.09 -4.37 0.64
N THR A 209 14.90 -4.32 1.24
CA THR A 209 13.95 -5.43 1.30
C THR A 209 12.64 -5.15 0.58
N VAL A 210 11.94 -6.22 0.24
CA VAL A 210 10.57 -6.21 -0.32
C VAL A 210 9.67 -7.02 0.59
N TRP A 211 8.66 -6.38 1.13
CA TRP A 211 7.66 -6.99 2.01
C TRP A 211 6.43 -7.36 1.20
N VAL A 212 5.97 -8.60 1.34
CA VAL A 212 4.85 -9.16 0.57
C VAL A 212 3.82 -9.76 1.52
N THR A 213 2.54 -9.44 1.31
CA THR A 213 1.46 -10.09 2.04
C THR A 213 1.00 -11.34 1.31
N ASN A 214 0.93 -12.45 2.02
CA ASN A 214 0.43 -13.73 1.53
C ASN A 214 -1.00 -13.93 2.02
N THR A 215 -1.95 -13.26 1.38
CA THR A 215 -3.32 -13.08 1.89
C THR A 215 -4.05 -14.39 2.16
N THR A 216 -3.97 -15.37 1.26
CA THR A 216 -4.64 -16.66 1.42
C THR A 216 -3.92 -17.59 2.41
N ASP A 217 -2.67 -17.28 2.71
CA ASP A 217 -1.81 -18.09 3.59
C ASP A 217 -1.67 -17.49 4.99
N ASN A 218 -2.35 -16.35 5.25
CA ASN A 218 -2.33 -15.65 6.53
C ASN A 218 -0.90 -15.33 7.00
N SER A 219 -0.03 -14.91 6.08
CA SER A 219 1.37 -14.65 6.37
C SER A 219 1.92 -13.44 5.63
N VAL A 220 3.08 -12.98 6.08
CA VAL A 220 3.90 -11.95 5.44
C VAL A 220 5.26 -12.56 5.13
N ALA A 221 5.83 -12.19 4.01
CA ALA A 221 7.17 -12.62 3.60
C ALA A 221 8.04 -11.40 3.26
N VAL A 222 9.33 -11.49 3.53
CA VAL A 222 10.33 -10.45 3.25
C VAL A 222 11.40 -11.03 2.33
N TYR A 223 11.63 -10.34 1.23
CA TYR A 223 12.61 -10.74 0.22
C TYR A 223 13.71 -9.68 0.10
N ASP A 224 14.90 -10.10 -0.28
CA ASP A 224 15.99 -9.20 -0.67
C ASP A 224 15.71 -8.57 -2.04
N GLN A 225 15.86 -7.25 -2.17
CA GLN A 225 15.53 -6.53 -3.41
C GLN A 225 16.39 -6.95 -4.61
N GLN A 226 17.67 -7.28 -4.39
CA GLN A 226 18.61 -7.57 -5.47
C GLN A 226 18.52 -9.03 -5.91
N THR A 227 18.52 -9.95 -4.96
CA THR A 227 18.58 -11.38 -5.22
C THR A 227 17.22 -12.04 -5.31
N LEU A 228 16.16 -11.38 -4.85
CA LEU A 228 14.81 -11.89 -4.70
C LEU A 228 14.72 -13.14 -3.81
N LYS A 229 15.72 -13.39 -2.96
CA LYS A 229 15.71 -14.49 -2.00
C LYS A 229 14.83 -14.16 -0.81
N LEU A 230 14.10 -15.16 -0.33
CA LEU A 230 13.33 -15.05 0.90
C LEU A 230 14.28 -14.88 2.10
N ILE A 231 14.08 -13.81 2.88
CA ILE A 231 14.83 -13.50 4.10
C ILE A 231 14.07 -13.98 5.33
N TRP A 232 12.77 -13.72 5.38
CA TRP A 232 11.93 -14.03 6.53
C TRP A 232 10.46 -14.21 6.12
N THR A 233 9.74 -15.02 6.89
CA THR A 233 8.29 -15.15 6.80
C THR A 233 7.73 -15.65 8.13
N ASN A 234 6.48 -15.26 8.46
CA ASN A 234 5.72 -15.87 9.54
C ASN A 234 4.79 -16.99 9.05
N GLU A 235 5.08 -17.56 7.89
CA GLU A 235 4.31 -18.69 7.37
C GLU A 235 4.32 -19.88 8.32
N GLY A 236 3.17 -20.57 8.43
CA GLY A 236 2.99 -21.70 9.36
C GLY A 236 2.58 -21.31 10.76
N VAL A 237 2.56 -20.02 11.10
CA VAL A 237 1.96 -19.53 12.34
C VAL A 237 0.45 -19.76 12.29
N LYS A 238 -0.10 -20.40 13.32
CA LYS A 238 -1.50 -20.82 13.36
C LYS A 238 -2.38 -19.81 14.08
N GLU A 239 -3.65 -19.84 13.77
CA GLU A 239 -4.67 -19.10 14.53
C GLU A 239 -4.57 -19.39 16.04
N GLY A 240 -4.63 -18.32 16.85
CA GLY A 240 -4.42 -18.37 18.29
C GLY A 240 -2.99 -18.07 18.76
N ASP A 241 -2.00 -18.10 17.86
CA ASP A 241 -0.66 -17.60 18.16
C ASP A 241 -0.65 -16.05 18.11
N PRO A 242 0.05 -15.38 19.04
CA PRO A 242 0.19 -13.92 19.03
C PRO A 242 0.72 -13.37 17.69
N ASN A 243 1.61 -14.10 17.02
CA ASN A 243 2.22 -13.70 15.76
C ASN A 243 1.39 -14.07 14.51
N TRP A 244 0.21 -14.65 14.68
CA TRP A 244 -0.68 -14.97 13.57
C TRP A 244 -1.31 -13.68 13.00
N ILE A 245 -1.30 -13.53 11.67
CA ILE A 245 -1.86 -12.39 10.95
C ILE A 245 -2.96 -12.90 10.01
N GLU A 246 -4.22 -12.53 10.26
CA GLU A 246 -5.32 -13.00 9.43
C GLU A 246 -5.49 -12.16 8.16
N HIS A 247 -5.48 -12.84 7.03
CA HIS A 247 -5.83 -12.28 5.73
C HIS A 247 -5.13 -10.94 5.42
N PRO A 248 -3.80 -10.87 5.52
CA PRO A 248 -3.05 -9.64 5.31
C PRO A 248 -3.28 -9.11 3.88
N ARG A 249 -3.40 -7.78 3.74
CA ARG A 249 -3.68 -7.15 2.45
C ARG A 249 -2.61 -6.14 2.03
N SER A 250 -2.43 -5.09 2.81
CA SER A 250 -1.43 -4.05 2.59
C SER A 250 -0.37 -4.12 3.66
N VAL A 251 0.84 -3.73 3.35
CA VAL A 251 1.97 -3.63 4.29
C VAL A 251 2.75 -2.35 4.03
N LEU A 252 3.15 -1.64 5.09
CA LEU A 252 4.06 -0.49 5.04
C LEU A 252 5.13 -0.62 6.12
N VAL A 253 6.35 -0.20 5.80
CA VAL A 253 7.49 -0.20 6.73
C VAL A 253 7.75 1.21 7.25
N ASP A 254 7.83 1.36 8.56
CA ASP A 254 8.14 2.61 9.25
C ASP A 254 9.39 2.44 10.12
N HIS A 255 10.52 2.94 9.65
CA HIS A 255 11.78 2.91 10.39
C HIS A 255 11.79 3.85 11.60
N GLU A 256 10.95 4.90 11.60
CA GLU A 256 10.89 5.84 12.73
C GLU A 256 10.26 5.19 13.96
N SER A 257 9.22 4.40 13.79
CA SER A 257 8.63 3.59 14.87
C SER A 257 9.31 2.22 15.04
N GLY A 258 10.12 1.77 14.08
CA GLY A 258 10.74 0.45 14.05
C GLY A 258 9.77 -0.68 13.76
N LYS A 259 8.68 -0.43 13.04
CA LYS A 259 7.58 -1.37 12.80
C LYS A 259 7.21 -1.48 11.33
N ALA A 260 6.71 -2.63 10.92
CA ALA A 260 5.96 -2.81 9.68
C ALA A 260 4.48 -3.00 10.01
N PHE A 261 3.62 -2.17 9.41
CA PHE A 261 2.18 -2.21 9.63
C PHE A 261 1.49 -3.03 8.55
N VAL A 262 0.57 -3.90 8.95
CA VAL A 262 -0.12 -4.82 8.04
C VAL A 262 -1.62 -4.73 8.28
N THR A 263 -2.39 -4.44 7.22
CA THR A 263 -3.84 -4.53 7.29
C THR A 263 -4.31 -5.96 7.17
N GLY A 264 -5.39 -6.29 7.88
CA GLY A 264 -6.00 -7.61 7.86
C GLY A 264 -7.52 -7.55 7.92
N ARG A 265 -8.12 -8.68 8.25
CA ARG A 265 -9.58 -8.79 8.27
C ARG A 265 -10.22 -8.20 9.51
N PHE A 266 -9.58 -8.32 10.67
CA PHE A 266 -10.12 -7.87 11.98
C PHE A 266 -9.20 -6.88 12.68
N PHE A 267 -7.91 -6.92 12.39
CA PHE A 267 -6.88 -6.16 13.08
C PHE A 267 -6.00 -5.42 12.09
N VAL A 268 -5.41 -4.33 12.55
CA VAL A 268 -4.13 -3.87 12.00
C VAL A 268 -3.06 -4.48 12.89
N SER A 269 -2.07 -5.08 12.26
CA SER A 269 -0.92 -5.70 12.94
C SER A 269 0.30 -4.82 12.76
N ALA A 270 1.16 -4.73 13.78
CA ALA A 270 2.46 -4.12 13.72
C ALA A 270 3.52 -5.19 14.01
N ILE A 271 4.43 -5.40 13.07
CA ILE A 271 5.54 -6.33 13.17
C ILE A 271 6.79 -5.53 13.58
N ASP A 272 7.38 -5.82 14.71
CA ASP A 272 8.65 -5.21 15.11
C ASP A 272 9.76 -5.60 14.12
N LEU A 273 10.47 -4.64 13.55
CA LEU A 273 11.45 -4.87 12.50
C LEU A 273 12.64 -5.73 12.94
N LYS A 274 12.99 -5.72 14.24
CA LYS A 274 14.13 -6.45 14.81
C LYS A 274 13.75 -7.83 15.31
N THR A 275 12.71 -7.89 16.17
CA THR A 275 12.32 -9.11 16.87
C THR A 275 11.32 -9.95 16.10
N LYS A 276 10.66 -9.36 15.11
CA LYS A 276 9.56 -9.96 14.33
C LYS A 276 8.33 -10.35 15.16
N GLN A 277 8.21 -9.82 16.39
CA GLN A 277 7.01 -9.98 17.21
C GLN A 277 5.86 -9.15 16.66
N VAL A 278 4.64 -9.63 16.81
CA VAL A 278 3.44 -8.98 16.26
C VAL A 278 2.60 -8.41 17.40
N GLU A 279 2.32 -7.12 17.33
CA GLU A 279 1.26 -6.45 18.10
C GLU A 279 0.02 -6.29 17.22
N LYS A 280 -1.15 -6.24 17.83
CA LYS A 280 -2.42 -6.07 17.12
C LYS A 280 -3.27 -5.01 17.76
N ILE A 281 -3.91 -4.18 16.93
CA ILE A 281 -4.92 -3.23 17.34
C ILE A 281 -6.25 -3.59 16.69
N GLN A 282 -7.28 -3.76 17.48
CA GLN A 282 -8.64 -3.88 16.99
C GLN A 282 -9.20 -2.48 16.80
N LEU A 283 -9.68 -2.20 15.61
CA LEU A 283 -10.30 -0.91 15.31
C LEU A 283 -11.68 -0.83 15.96
N GLU A 284 -12.00 0.33 16.54
CA GLU A 284 -13.27 0.52 17.23
C GLU A 284 -14.48 0.37 16.31
N GLY A 285 -15.53 -0.26 16.82
CA GLY A 285 -16.78 -0.50 16.09
C GLY A 285 -16.73 -1.74 15.22
N ALA A 286 -15.75 -2.64 15.40
CA ALA A 286 -15.85 -4.00 14.92
C ALA A 286 -17.12 -4.60 15.52
N PRO A 287 -18.14 -4.96 14.72
CA PRO A 287 -19.37 -5.48 15.27
C PRO A 287 -19.09 -6.80 15.97
N ASP A 288 -19.55 -6.90 17.22
CA ASP A 288 -19.58 -8.16 17.94
C ASP A 288 -20.35 -9.20 17.10
N GLY A 289 -19.74 -10.33 16.85
CA GLY A 289 -20.42 -11.47 16.25
C GLY A 289 -20.32 -11.64 14.73
N GLY A 290 -19.14 -11.37 14.12
CA GLY A 290 -18.80 -11.94 12.82
C GLY A 290 -18.99 -11.06 11.59
N THR A 291 -19.18 -9.77 11.74
CA THR A 291 -19.04 -8.83 10.61
C THR A 291 -17.56 -8.51 10.44
N ARG A 292 -17.02 -8.86 9.28
CA ARG A 292 -15.61 -8.74 8.98
C ARG A 292 -15.24 -7.29 8.68
N TYR A 293 -14.38 -6.70 9.48
CA TYR A 293 -13.68 -5.47 9.12
C TYR A 293 -12.71 -5.78 8.01
N ILE A 294 -12.75 -4.96 6.97
CA ILE A 294 -11.80 -5.07 5.86
C ILE A 294 -11.06 -3.75 5.80
N SER A 295 -9.91 -3.72 6.47
CA SER A 295 -8.96 -2.62 6.26
C SER A 295 -8.36 -2.75 4.86
N MET A 296 -8.17 -1.59 4.22
CA MET A 296 -7.74 -1.49 2.85
C MET A 296 -6.27 -1.05 2.76
N ASN A 297 -5.87 -0.24 1.79
CA ASN A 297 -4.50 0.22 1.67
C ASN A 297 -4.13 1.14 2.84
N LEU A 298 -2.88 1.08 3.25
CA LEU A 298 -2.32 1.92 4.30
C LEU A 298 -1.62 3.13 3.70
N PHE A 299 -1.63 4.23 4.42
CA PHE A 299 -0.79 5.39 4.13
C PHE A 299 -0.08 5.84 5.40
N LEU A 300 1.19 6.23 5.26
CA LEU A 300 2.03 6.66 6.37
C LEU A 300 2.47 8.11 6.15
N ASP A 301 2.16 8.98 7.09
CA ASP A 301 2.58 10.37 7.04
C ASP A 301 2.83 10.94 8.44
N GLY A 302 4.04 11.47 8.66
CA GLY A 302 4.41 12.20 9.88
C GLY A 302 4.19 11.44 11.19
N GLY A 303 4.49 10.14 11.22
CA GLY A 303 4.29 9.30 12.39
C GLY A 303 2.81 8.92 12.62
N LYS A 304 1.96 9.11 11.62
CA LYS A 304 0.56 8.70 11.60
C LYS A 304 0.33 7.67 10.52
N LEU A 305 -0.36 6.60 10.88
CA LEU A 305 -0.82 5.56 9.96
C LEU A 305 -2.31 5.81 9.70
N TYR A 306 -2.65 6.02 8.45
CA TYR A 306 -4.02 6.18 7.98
C TYR A 306 -4.54 4.84 7.49
N VAL A 307 -5.68 4.41 8.04
CA VAL A 307 -6.26 3.08 7.79
C VAL A 307 -7.69 3.23 7.32
N PRO A 308 -7.95 3.21 6.00
CA PRO A 308 -9.30 3.18 5.48
C PRO A 308 -9.92 1.81 5.78
N GLU A 309 -11.12 1.83 6.35
CA GLU A 309 -11.88 0.65 6.70
C GLU A 309 -13.17 0.63 5.88
N ARG A 310 -13.24 -0.34 4.97
CA ARG A 310 -14.24 -0.41 3.91
C ARG A 310 -15.65 -0.73 4.42
N THR A 311 -15.78 -1.61 5.39
CA THR A 311 -17.07 -2.18 5.82
C THR A 311 -17.90 -1.21 6.64
N GLY A 312 -17.27 -0.49 7.57
CA GLY A 312 -17.91 0.53 8.40
C GLY A 312 -17.84 1.93 7.81
N GLY A 313 -17.13 2.10 6.68
CA GLY A 313 -17.00 3.39 6.03
C GLY A 313 -16.21 4.40 6.86
N LYS A 314 -15.09 4.00 7.45
CA LYS A 314 -14.28 4.83 8.36
C LYS A 314 -12.85 4.98 7.89
N LEU A 315 -12.23 6.09 8.25
CA LEU A 315 -10.80 6.29 8.21
C LEU A 315 -10.29 6.42 9.65
N PHE A 316 -9.40 5.52 10.05
CA PHE A 316 -8.71 5.59 11.34
C PHE A 316 -7.35 6.24 11.17
N VAL A 317 -6.99 7.12 12.10
CA VAL A 317 -5.66 7.69 12.22
C VAL A 317 -5.01 7.10 13.46
N VAL A 318 -3.92 6.37 13.28
CA VAL A 318 -3.21 5.63 14.32
C VAL A 318 -1.83 6.25 14.52
N ASP A 319 -1.45 6.54 15.75
CA ASP A 319 -0.08 6.95 16.08
C ASP A 319 0.87 5.76 15.97
N THR A 320 1.91 5.85 15.16
CA THR A 320 2.79 4.72 14.84
C THR A 320 3.66 4.28 16.02
N LYS A 321 4.05 5.21 16.91
CA LYS A 321 4.90 4.93 18.08
C LYS A 321 4.13 4.23 19.18
N THR A 322 2.96 4.76 19.53
CA THR A 322 2.11 4.22 20.61
C THR A 322 1.19 3.10 20.11
N PHE A 323 1.03 2.99 18.81
CA PHE A 323 0.13 2.06 18.10
C PHE A 323 -1.30 2.12 18.65
N LYS A 324 -1.84 3.35 18.77
CA LYS A 324 -3.20 3.62 19.24
C LYS A 324 -3.96 4.48 18.26
N VAL A 325 -5.26 4.25 18.13
CA VAL A 325 -6.15 5.12 17.35
C VAL A 325 -6.25 6.48 18.06
N GLU A 326 -5.92 7.55 17.35
CA GLU A 326 -6.04 8.93 17.83
C GLU A 326 -7.29 9.62 17.31
N LYS A 327 -7.69 9.29 16.08
CA LYS A 327 -8.86 9.89 15.44
C LYS A 327 -9.58 8.85 14.58
N THR A 328 -10.90 8.95 14.57
CA THR A 328 -11.77 8.22 13.65
C THR A 328 -12.60 9.21 12.85
N ILE A 329 -12.55 9.12 11.53
CA ILE A 329 -13.29 9.95 10.59
C ILE A 329 -14.34 9.07 9.92
N GLN A 330 -15.62 9.44 10.01
CA GLN A 330 -16.68 8.78 9.24
C GLN A 330 -16.59 9.28 7.80
N THR A 331 -16.33 8.38 6.86
CA THR A 331 -16.22 8.79 5.45
C THR A 331 -17.58 9.14 4.86
N GLN A 332 -17.60 10.13 3.99
CA GLN A 332 -18.79 10.68 3.38
C GLN A 332 -18.68 10.64 1.84
N GLY A 333 -19.81 10.52 1.18
CA GLY A 333 -19.95 10.55 -0.27
C GLY A 333 -21.11 11.46 -0.68
N GLU A 334 -21.61 11.30 -1.91
CA GLU A 334 -22.74 12.09 -2.42
C GLU A 334 -24.09 11.70 -1.82
N ASP A 335 -24.24 10.44 -1.39
CA ASP A 335 -25.49 9.90 -0.83
C ASP A 335 -25.24 9.21 0.51
N SER A 336 -25.69 9.82 1.59
CA SER A 336 -25.52 9.32 2.96
C SER A 336 -26.28 8.02 3.26
N THR A 337 -27.20 7.60 2.39
CA THR A 337 -27.98 6.35 2.54
C THR A 337 -27.27 5.15 1.92
N VAL A 338 -26.20 5.37 1.15
CA VAL A 338 -25.42 4.34 0.46
C VAL A 338 -24.04 4.23 1.09
N GLU A 339 -23.54 3.01 1.24
CA GLU A 339 -22.18 2.76 1.76
C GLU A 339 -21.11 3.46 0.90
N VAL A 340 -20.15 4.12 1.56
CA VAL A 340 -19.04 4.83 0.90
C VAL A 340 -17.93 3.86 0.48
N ARG A 341 -17.54 2.93 1.35
CA ARG A 341 -16.50 1.91 1.10
C ARG A 341 -15.13 2.50 0.79
N PRO A 342 -14.53 3.26 1.72
CA PRO A 342 -13.20 3.81 1.53
C PRO A 342 -12.17 2.72 1.24
N SER A 343 -11.17 3.04 0.42
CA SER A 343 -10.22 2.06 -0.10
C SER A 343 -8.77 2.48 0.05
N ASP A 344 -8.45 3.74 -0.22
CA ASP A 344 -7.11 4.26 -0.16
C ASP A 344 -7.12 5.70 0.35
N VAL A 345 -5.96 6.20 0.77
CA VAL A 345 -5.83 7.51 1.38
C VAL A 345 -4.47 8.14 1.04
N ALA A 346 -4.46 9.45 0.81
CA ALA A 346 -3.25 10.26 0.79
C ALA A 346 -3.45 11.55 1.58
N VAL A 347 -2.35 12.19 1.94
CA VAL A 347 -2.32 13.45 2.69
C VAL A 347 -1.55 14.48 1.89
N ASP A 348 -2.16 15.62 1.64
CA ASP A 348 -1.47 16.81 1.17
C ASP A 348 -1.29 17.79 2.33
N ARG A 349 -0.04 17.89 2.81
CA ARG A 349 0.30 18.81 3.89
C ARG A 349 0.28 20.27 3.46
N SER A 350 0.52 20.51 2.18
CA SER A 350 0.62 21.86 1.63
C SER A 350 -0.75 22.53 1.50
N LEU A 351 -1.75 21.75 1.09
CA LEU A 351 -3.15 22.16 1.06
C LEU A 351 -3.87 21.92 2.39
N GLY A 352 -3.28 21.10 3.28
CA GLY A 352 -3.87 20.74 4.56
C GLY A 352 -5.06 19.80 4.39
N GLU A 353 -4.94 18.81 3.49
CA GLU A 353 -6.04 17.94 3.08
C GLU A 353 -5.72 16.46 3.22
N ILE A 354 -6.78 15.68 3.40
CA ILE A 354 -6.77 14.24 3.31
C ILE A 354 -7.68 13.85 2.15
N TYR A 355 -7.16 13.08 1.22
CA TYR A 355 -7.91 12.50 0.11
C TYR A 355 -8.20 11.04 0.40
N VAL A 356 -9.46 10.64 0.21
CA VAL A 356 -9.89 9.24 0.42
C VAL A 356 -10.62 8.77 -0.82
N SER A 357 -10.09 7.74 -1.49
CA SER A 357 -10.81 7.08 -2.57
C SER A 357 -11.90 6.15 -2.02
N SER A 358 -13.00 6.05 -2.72
CA SER A 358 -14.16 5.28 -2.29
C SER A 358 -14.77 4.48 -3.43
N GLN A 359 -15.01 3.18 -3.19
CA GLN A 359 -15.58 2.28 -4.19
C GLN A 359 -17.08 2.48 -4.37
N GLY A 360 -17.77 2.96 -3.33
CA GLY A 360 -19.22 3.09 -3.33
C GLY A 360 -19.97 1.79 -3.60
N VAL A 361 -21.20 1.92 -4.06
CA VAL A 361 -22.06 0.81 -4.43
C VAL A 361 -22.74 1.11 -5.76
N LYS A 362 -22.47 0.32 -6.80
CA LYS A 362 -23.04 0.51 -8.15
C LYS A 362 -22.81 1.93 -8.71
N GLY A 363 -21.64 2.51 -8.46
CA GLY A 363 -21.28 3.84 -8.91
C GLY A 363 -21.80 4.99 -8.04
N VAL A 364 -22.64 4.74 -7.03
CA VAL A 364 -22.99 5.73 -6.02
C VAL A 364 -21.90 5.76 -4.97
N ASN A 365 -21.45 6.95 -4.57
CA ASN A 365 -20.32 7.17 -3.67
C ASN A 365 -18.97 6.60 -4.19
N SER A 366 -18.83 6.41 -5.51
CA SER A 366 -17.54 6.13 -6.14
C SER A 366 -16.86 7.44 -6.50
N GLY A 367 -15.66 7.67 -5.97
CA GLY A 367 -14.94 8.92 -6.19
C GLY A 367 -13.93 9.24 -5.09
N ILE A 368 -13.69 10.51 -4.88
CA ILE A 368 -12.72 11.06 -3.96
C ILE A 368 -13.44 11.93 -2.92
N SER A 369 -13.24 11.65 -1.64
CA SER A 369 -13.69 12.48 -0.53
C SER A 369 -12.52 13.29 0.01
N VAL A 370 -12.71 14.58 0.19
CA VAL A 370 -11.70 15.53 0.68
C VAL A 370 -12.05 15.95 2.10
N TYR A 371 -11.06 15.91 3.00
CA TYR A 371 -11.20 16.30 4.41
C TYR A 371 -10.12 17.29 4.81
N ASP A 372 -10.43 18.17 5.78
CA ASP A 372 -9.41 18.99 6.42
C ASP A 372 -8.46 18.10 7.25
N LEU A 373 -7.16 18.22 7.01
CA LEU A 373 -6.14 17.38 7.64
C LEU A 373 -6.11 17.57 9.18
N ARG A 374 -6.29 18.79 9.64
CA ARG A 374 -6.19 19.12 11.06
C ARG A 374 -7.44 18.72 11.84
N THR A 375 -8.63 19.01 11.29
CA THR A 375 -9.92 18.77 11.99
C THR A 375 -10.51 17.40 11.64
N GLY A 376 -10.27 16.88 10.43
CA GLY A 376 -10.92 15.70 9.88
C GLY A 376 -12.35 16.00 9.39
N GLU A 377 -12.72 17.28 9.27
CA GLU A 377 -14.02 17.68 8.75
C GLU A 377 -14.10 17.41 7.25
N PHE A 378 -15.26 16.93 6.82
CA PHE A 378 -15.55 16.71 5.40
C PHE A 378 -15.66 18.03 4.66
N LYS A 379 -14.97 18.16 3.53
CA LYS A 379 -14.99 19.35 2.68
C LYS A 379 -15.81 19.15 1.42
N LYS A 380 -15.52 18.06 0.68
CA LYS A 380 -16.10 17.85 -0.65
C LYS A 380 -16.07 16.38 -1.04
N PHE A 381 -17.00 15.98 -1.88
CA PHE A 381 -16.95 14.71 -2.61
C PHE A 381 -16.91 15.00 -4.10
N VAL A 382 -15.97 14.36 -4.82
CA VAL A 382 -15.84 14.45 -6.27
C VAL A 382 -16.06 13.07 -6.85
N LYS A 383 -17.14 12.93 -7.59
CA LYS A 383 -17.55 11.68 -8.21
C LYS A 383 -16.59 11.28 -9.34
N PHE A 384 -16.14 10.03 -9.33
CA PHE A 384 -15.34 9.47 -10.39
C PHE A 384 -15.58 7.96 -10.53
N GLY A 385 -15.74 7.50 -11.78
CA GLY A 385 -15.85 6.09 -12.11
C GLY A 385 -17.04 5.37 -11.46
N THR A 386 -16.87 4.08 -11.23
CA THR A 386 -17.87 3.20 -10.61
C THR A 386 -17.35 2.38 -9.45
N GLN A 387 -16.03 2.30 -9.29
CA GLN A 387 -15.30 1.65 -8.17
C GLN A 387 -13.92 2.28 -8.02
N ALA A 388 -13.85 3.56 -7.62
CA ALA A 388 -12.56 4.22 -7.33
C ALA A 388 -11.82 3.46 -6.23
N LEU A 389 -10.54 3.12 -6.46
CA LEU A 389 -9.85 2.12 -5.65
C LEU A 389 -8.56 2.65 -5.03
N ALA A 390 -7.46 2.66 -5.76
CA ALA A 390 -6.16 3.13 -5.28
C ALA A 390 -5.94 4.59 -5.65
N LEU A 391 -5.19 5.31 -4.85
CA LEU A 391 -4.79 6.68 -5.14
C LEU A 391 -3.33 6.93 -4.76
N GLU A 392 -2.71 7.89 -5.43
CA GLU A 392 -1.34 8.35 -5.19
C GLU A 392 -1.29 9.86 -5.36
N HIS A 393 -0.62 10.56 -4.45
CA HIS A 393 -0.48 12.01 -4.45
C HIS A 393 0.93 12.43 -4.90
N ASP A 394 0.99 13.32 -5.86
CA ASP A 394 2.21 13.99 -6.31
C ASP A 394 2.35 15.34 -5.59
N GLU A 395 3.22 15.38 -4.57
CA GLU A 395 3.48 16.58 -3.78
C GLU A 395 4.06 17.75 -4.60
N ASP A 396 4.74 17.46 -5.72
CA ASP A 396 5.37 18.49 -6.55
C ASP A 396 4.35 19.23 -7.41
N SER A 397 3.30 18.55 -7.85
CA SER A 397 2.27 19.11 -8.74
C SER A 397 0.92 19.36 -8.06
N ASP A 398 0.71 18.90 -6.84
CA ASP A 398 -0.59 18.83 -6.13
C ASP A 398 -1.65 18.04 -6.94
N LEU A 399 -1.22 17.03 -7.69
CA LEU A 399 -2.10 16.12 -8.40
C LEU A 399 -2.34 14.83 -7.59
N VAL A 400 -3.56 14.34 -7.65
CA VAL A 400 -3.90 13.02 -7.11
C VAL A 400 -4.35 12.12 -8.27
N TYR A 401 -3.71 10.98 -8.39
CA TYR A 401 -4.04 9.97 -9.40
C TYR A 401 -4.91 8.90 -8.77
N VAL A 402 -6.09 8.65 -9.33
CA VAL A 402 -7.06 7.72 -8.75
C VAL A 402 -7.49 6.67 -9.76
N THR A 403 -7.27 5.40 -9.43
CA THR A 403 -7.69 4.28 -10.27
C THR A 403 -9.17 3.98 -10.11
N ASP A 404 -9.86 3.64 -11.20
CA ASP A 404 -11.20 3.09 -11.14
C ASP A 404 -11.25 1.65 -11.66
N PHE A 405 -11.46 0.73 -10.74
CA PHE A 405 -11.53 -0.70 -11.04
C PHE A 405 -12.73 -1.06 -11.94
N GLY A 406 -13.80 -0.29 -11.87
CA GLY A 406 -15.03 -0.59 -12.61
C GLY A 406 -14.98 -0.18 -14.09
N THR A 407 -14.35 0.94 -14.41
CA THR A 407 -14.27 1.47 -15.78
C THR A 407 -12.91 1.26 -16.45
N GLY A 408 -11.85 0.99 -15.66
CA GLY A 408 -10.48 0.88 -16.16
C GLY A 408 -9.88 2.23 -16.57
N LYS A 409 -10.27 3.28 -15.87
CA LYS A 409 -9.73 4.62 -16.04
C LYS A 409 -8.90 5.03 -14.84
N VAL A 410 -8.07 6.04 -15.03
CA VAL A 410 -7.34 6.73 -13.98
C VAL A 410 -7.71 8.21 -14.04
N ALA A 411 -8.21 8.77 -12.94
CA ALA A 411 -8.43 10.20 -12.83
C ALA A 411 -7.11 10.93 -12.61
N VAL A 412 -6.98 12.09 -13.22
CA VAL A 412 -6.01 13.14 -12.86
C VAL A 412 -6.81 14.19 -12.10
N PHE A 413 -6.70 14.18 -10.80
CA PHE A 413 -7.41 15.08 -9.91
C PHE A 413 -6.48 16.22 -9.49
N ASP A 414 -6.94 17.46 -9.62
CA ASP A 414 -6.24 18.66 -9.17
C ASP A 414 -6.64 18.98 -7.73
N GLY A 415 -5.72 18.80 -6.78
CA GLY A 415 -5.97 19.08 -5.36
C GLY A 415 -6.15 20.58 -5.06
N ARG A 416 -5.69 21.50 -5.94
CA ARG A 416 -5.89 22.93 -5.72
C ARG A 416 -7.32 23.38 -5.95
N ALA A 417 -7.98 22.75 -6.91
CA ALA A 417 -9.34 23.09 -7.32
C ALA A 417 -10.38 22.04 -6.86
N ASP A 418 -9.94 20.91 -6.31
CA ASP A 418 -10.76 19.76 -5.97
C ASP A 418 -11.60 19.30 -7.17
N GLU A 419 -10.97 19.09 -8.33
CA GLU A 419 -11.67 18.68 -9.55
C GLU A 419 -10.87 17.68 -10.37
N VAL A 420 -11.57 16.83 -11.14
CA VAL A 420 -10.93 15.94 -12.11
C VAL A 420 -10.65 16.73 -13.38
N ILE A 421 -9.38 16.93 -13.74
CA ILE A 421 -8.92 17.69 -14.90
C ILE A 421 -8.50 16.81 -16.08
N GLY A 422 -8.39 15.50 -15.87
CA GLY A 422 -8.05 14.55 -16.92
C GLY A 422 -8.38 13.12 -16.55
N GLU A 423 -8.41 12.26 -17.57
CA GLU A 423 -8.59 10.82 -17.45
C GLU A 423 -7.57 10.10 -18.33
N VAL A 424 -7.05 8.98 -17.88
CA VAL A 424 -6.18 8.10 -18.68
C VAL A 424 -6.85 6.73 -18.81
N GLU A 425 -6.96 6.22 -20.04
CA GLU A 425 -7.63 4.95 -20.30
C GLU A 425 -6.67 3.76 -20.27
N MET A 426 -7.09 2.65 -19.63
CA MET A 426 -6.35 1.38 -19.67
C MET A 426 -6.92 0.39 -20.71
N ASN A 427 -7.65 0.86 -21.71
CA ASN A 427 -8.28 0.00 -22.71
C ASN A 427 -9.15 -1.13 -22.11
N GLY A 428 -9.88 -0.81 -21.06
CA GLY A 428 -10.79 -1.75 -20.41
C GLY A 428 -10.90 -1.54 -18.91
N ALA A 429 -11.62 -2.41 -18.25
CA ALA A 429 -11.87 -2.30 -16.81
C ALA A 429 -10.75 -2.92 -15.96
N ALA A 430 -10.76 -2.59 -14.67
CA ALA A 430 -9.99 -3.16 -13.57
C ALA A 430 -8.62 -2.51 -13.28
N ALA A 431 -8.50 -1.16 -13.47
CA ALA A 431 -7.37 -0.39 -12.91
C ALA A 431 -7.32 -0.60 -11.39
N ASN A 432 -6.24 -1.21 -10.88
CA ASN A 432 -6.22 -1.74 -9.52
C ASN A 432 -5.30 -1.01 -8.56
N ASP A 433 -4.09 -0.67 -8.98
CA ASP A 433 -3.08 -0.06 -8.13
C ASP A 433 -2.28 1.00 -8.88
N VAL A 434 -1.73 1.97 -8.16
CA VAL A 434 -1.02 3.11 -8.73
C VAL A 434 0.19 3.47 -7.88
N THR A 435 1.28 3.89 -8.51
CA THR A 435 2.45 4.43 -7.82
C THR A 435 3.14 5.53 -8.63
N LEU A 436 3.74 6.49 -7.94
CA LEU A 436 4.49 7.61 -8.54
C LEU A 436 5.97 7.26 -8.64
N LEU A 437 6.53 7.40 -9.83
CA LEU A 437 7.95 7.21 -10.09
C LEU A 437 8.73 8.50 -9.82
N LYS A 438 10.04 8.37 -9.54
CA LYS A 438 10.92 9.52 -9.22
C LYS A 438 11.06 10.56 -10.35
N ASP A 439 10.70 10.20 -11.58
CA ASP A 439 10.71 11.09 -12.74
C ASP A 439 9.39 11.84 -12.94
N GLY A 440 8.44 11.70 -12.00
CA GLY A 440 7.08 12.24 -12.07
C GLY A 440 6.16 11.47 -13.02
N SER A 441 6.59 10.31 -13.52
CA SER A 441 5.69 9.39 -14.22
C SER A 441 4.84 8.60 -13.24
N VAL A 442 3.64 8.27 -13.64
CA VAL A 442 2.67 7.46 -12.90
C VAL A 442 2.61 6.07 -13.52
N LEU A 443 2.63 5.05 -12.69
CA LEU A 443 2.49 3.67 -13.10
C LEU A 443 1.23 3.06 -12.51
N VAL A 444 0.46 2.35 -13.35
CA VAL A 444 -0.82 1.73 -12.96
C VAL A 444 -0.86 0.28 -13.42
N LEU A 445 -1.32 -0.59 -12.53
CA LEU A 445 -1.59 -1.99 -12.84
C LEU A 445 -3.08 -2.24 -13.04
N ASP A 446 -3.44 -3.08 -14.01
CA ASP A 446 -4.79 -3.62 -14.11
C ASP A 446 -4.87 -5.10 -13.72
N LYS A 447 -6.10 -5.58 -13.51
CA LYS A 447 -6.42 -6.96 -13.21
C LYS A 447 -7.27 -7.64 -14.26
N LYS A 448 -7.46 -7.00 -15.41
CA LYS A 448 -8.25 -7.58 -16.49
C LYS A 448 -7.37 -8.45 -17.39
N ASP A 449 -7.74 -9.72 -17.50
CA ASP A 449 -7.09 -10.61 -18.45
C ASP A 449 -7.25 -10.07 -19.88
N ARG A 450 -6.13 -10.03 -20.61
CA ARG A 450 -6.11 -9.72 -22.05
C ARG A 450 -6.33 -11.01 -22.84
N ASP A 451 -6.63 -10.88 -24.12
CA ASP A 451 -6.89 -12.04 -24.97
C ASP A 451 -5.62 -12.82 -25.32
N ASP A 452 -4.46 -12.15 -25.26
CA ASP A 452 -3.18 -12.75 -25.59
C ASP A 452 -2.71 -13.73 -24.54
N LYS A 453 -2.34 -14.93 -25.00
CA LYS A 453 -1.71 -15.94 -24.16
C LYS A 453 -0.26 -15.59 -23.88
N VAL A 454 0.17 -15.87 -22.67
CA VAL A 454 1.55 -15.73 -22.24
C VAL A 454 2.11 -17.03 -21.70
N THR A 455 3.40 -17.21 -21.86
CA THR A 455 4.12 -18.40 -21.37
C THR A 455 4.97 -18.00 -20.17
N LEU A 456 4.70 -18.60 -19.01
CA LEU A 456 5.43 -18.35 -17.77
C LEU A 456 6.43 -19.48 -17.49
N PRO A 457 7.62 -19.14 -16.96
CA PRO A 457 8.66 -20.15 -16.68
C PRO A 457 8.50 -20.85 -15.31
N TYR A 458 7.43 -20.61 -14.57
CA TYR A 458 7.23 -21.07 -13.19
C TYR A 458 5.82 -21.64 -12.94
N VAL A 459 5.25 -22.33 -13.89
CA VAL A 459 3.91 -22.94 -13.72
C VAL A 459 4.03 -24.25 -12.95
N LEU A 460 3.35 -24.33 -11.81
CA LEU A 460 3.37 -25.46 -10.89
C LEU A 460 2.26 -26.46 -11.23
N ASN A 461 2.61 -27.73 -11.35
CA ASN A 461 1.64 -28.81 -11.36
C ASN A 461 1.15 -29.09 -9.93
N GLY A 462 -0.10 -28.79 -9.65
CA GLY A 462 -0.67 -28.94 -8.31
C GLY A 462 -0.79 -30.40 -7.81
N THR A 463 -0.59 -31.40 -8.68
CA THR A 463 -0.62 -32.81 -8.31
C THR A 463 0.79 -33.38 -8.10
N THR A 464 1.76 -33.03 -8.97
CA THR A 464 3.11 -33.61 -8.94
C THR A 464 4.14 -32.70 -8.24
N GLY A 465 3.85 -31.42 -8.06
CA GLY A 465 4.81 -30.44 -7.54
C GLY A 465 5.88 -30.03 -8.57
N GLU A 466 5.77 -30.48 -9.82
CA GLU A 466 6.71 -30.14 -10.89
C GLU A 466 6.49 -28.70 -11.38
N ILE A 467 7.57 -27.94 -11.55
CA ILE A 467 7.57 -26.59 -12.10
C ILE A 467 8.01 -26.64 -13.56
N THR A 468 7.18 -26.08 -14.45
CA THR A 468 7.43 -26.10 -15.89
C THR A 468 7.22 -24.73 -16.52
N THR A 469 7.76 -24.57 -17.73
CA THR A 469 7.43 -23.41 -18.59
C THR A 469 6.17 -23.76 -19.38
N ALA A 470 5.08 -23.00 -19.15
CA ALA A 470 3.79 -23.29 -19.77
C ALA A 470 2.96 -22.01 -20.02
N SER A 471 2.05 -22.10 -20.98
CA SER A 471 1.04 -21.06 -21.28
C SER A 471 -0.35 -21.40 -20.73
N GLU A 472 -0.45 -22.50 -20.02
CA GLU A 472 -1.67 -22.97 -19.38
C GLU A 472 -1.36 -23.79 -18.13
N TYR A 473 -2.34 -23.94 -17.27
CA TYR A 473 -2.25 -24.78 -16.07
C TYR A 473 -3.56 -25.51 -15.85
N THR A 474 -3.51 -26.62 -15.12
CA THR A 474 -4.71 -27.36 -14.72
C THR A 474 -5.08 -27.00 -13.30
N THR A 475 -6.29 -26.42 -13.10
CA THR A 475 -6.79 -26.09 -11.76
C THR A 475 -6.97 -27.34 -10.93
N LEU A 476 -6.77 -27.22 -9.63
CA LEU A 476 -7.10 -28.28 -8.70
C LEU A 476 -8.62 -28.43 -8.55
N PRO A 477 -9.17 -29.65 -8.36
CA PRO A 477 -10.57 -29.83 -8.03
C PRO A 477 -10.89 -29.14 -6.68
N GLY A 478 -12.08 -28.60 -6.56
CA GLY A 478 -12.47 -27.86 -5.37
C GLY A 478 -13.98 -27.71 -5.24
N LYS A 479 -14.40 -26.76 -4.41
CA LYS A 479 -15.83 -26.41 -4.24
C LYS A 479 -16.05 -24.95 -4.61
N ASP A 480 -17.23 -24.66 -5.19
CA ASP A 480 -17.68 -23.29 -5.39
C ASP A 480 -18.20 -22.69 -4.07
N ARG A 481 -18.72 -21.46 -4.15
CA ARG A 481 -19.26 -20.75 -2.97
C ARG A 481 -20.54 -21.36 -2.43
N GLN A 482 -21.26 -22.08 -3.26
CA GLN A 482 -22.47 -22.80 -2.91
C GLN A 482 -22.18 -24.20 -2.35
N GLY A 483 -20.88 -24.59 -2.33
CA GLY A 483 -20.44 -25.90 -1.84
C GLY A 483 -20.46 -27.02 -2.89
N ASN A 484 -20.79 -26.71 -4.17
CA ASN A 484 -20.80 -27.70 -5.23
C ASN A 484 -19.36 -28.06 -5.66
N ASP A 485 -19.17 -29.29 -6.08
CA ASP A 485 -17.88 -29.75 -6.59
C ASP A 485 -17.55 -29.08 -7.91
N VAL A 486 -16.34 -28.52 -8.00
CA VAL A 486 -15.78 -27.94 -9.20
C VAL A 486 -14.64 -28.85 -9.67
N PRO A 487 -14.76 -29.51 -10.83
CA PRO A 487 -13.70 -30.38 -11.35
C PRO A 487 -12.46 -29.57 -11.75
N ALA A 488 -11.34 -30.27 -11.85
CA ALA A 488 -10.14 -29.72 -12.49
C ALA A 488 -10.43 -29.30 -13.92
N SER A 489 -9.84 -28.19 -14.35
CA SER A 489 -10.00 -27.67 -15.71
C SER A 489 -8.71 -27.02 -16.19
N VAL A 490 -8.44 -27.08 -17.49
CA VAL A 490 -7.32 -26.37 -18.10
C VAL A 490 -7.68 -24.90 -18.26
N GLN A 491 -6.79 -24.03 -17.81
CA GLN A 491 -6.91 -22.57 -17.89
C GLN A 491 -5.73 -22.00 -18.65
N GLN A 492 -5.99 -21.03 -19.52
CA GLN A 492 -4.95 -20.31 -20.25
C GLN A 492 -4.38 -19.19 -19.38
N LEU A 493 -3.06 -18.99 -19.45
CA LEU A 493 -2.38 -17.86 -18.86
C LEU A 493 -2.53 -16.64 -19.77
N LYS A 494 -3.10 -15.59 -19.25
CA LYS A 494 -3.34 -14.32 -19.96
C LYS A 494 -2.75 -13.18 -19.16
N ALA A 495 -2.03 -12.28 -19.82
CA ALA A 495 -1.43 -11.15 -19.16
C ALA A 495 -2.46 -10.06 -18.82
N ASN A 496 -2.19 -9.33 -17.76
CA ASN A 496 -2.79 -8.02 -17.47
C ASN A 496 -1.96 -6.91 -18.13
N SER A 497 -2.25 -5.65 -17.87
CA SER A 497 -1.51 -4.53 -18.44
C SER A 497 -0.80 -3.71 -17.37
N ILE A 498 0.30 -3.09 -17.75
CA ILE A 498 1.00 -2.05 -17.01
C ILE A 498 0.91 -0.76 -17.85
N LEU A 499 0.35 0.29 -17.28
CA LEU A 499 0.29 1.62 -17.86
C LEU A 499 1.36 2.50 -17.20
N LYS A 500 2.18 3.18 -18.00
CA LYS A 500 3.06 4.27 -17.55
C LYS A 500 2.68 5.54 -18.29
N PHE A 501 2.43 6.62 -17.55
CA PHE A 501 2.12 7.91 -18.16
C PHE A 501 2.74 9.06 -17.38
N LYS A 502 2.87 10.20 -18.05
CA LYS A 502 3.25 11.47 -17.46
C LYS A 502 2.34 12.56 -18.01
N VAL A 503 1.85 13.40 -17.10
CA VAL A 503 0.89 14.45 -17.43
C VAL A 503 1.61 15.78 -17.60
N GLY A 504 1.40 16.44 -18.73
CA GLY A 504 1.66 17.87 -18.92
C GLY A 504 0.47 18.68 -18.41
N LEU A 505 0.72 19.84 -17.83
CA LEU A 505 -0.32 20.76 -17.34
C LEU A 505 -0.25 22.10 -18.08
N LYS A 506 -1.40 22.74 -18.19
CA LYS A 506 -1.53 24.14 -18.64
C LYS A 506 -2.61 24.87 -17.85
N ASP A 507 -2.40 26.16 -17.62
CA ASP A 507 -3.38 27.02 -16.97
C ASP A 507 -4.53 27.35 -17.92
N THR A 508 -5.72 27.49 -17.36
CA THR A 508 -6.94 27.90 -18.06
C THR A 508 -7.67 28.98 -17.27
N ALA A 509 -8.43 29.81 -17.96
CA ALA A 509 -9.20 30.89 -17.32
C ALA A 509 -10.44 30.36 -16.56
N GLU A 510 -10.93 29.21 -16.94
CA GLU A 510 -12.15 28.58 -16.39
C GLU A 510 -11.95 27.05 -16.27
N SER A 511 -12.73 26.42 -15.41
CA SER A 511 -12.78 24.95 -15.32
C SER A 511 -13.16 24.35 -16.69
N ALA A 512 -12.41 23.34 -17.12
CA ALA A 512 -12.59 22.68 -18.40
C ALA A 512 -13.05 21.23 -18.20
N ALA A 513 -13.72 20.66 -19.21
CA ALA A 513 -14.02 19.24 -19.20
C ALA A 513 -12.72 18.41 -19.12
N PRO A 514 -12.69 17.29 -18.38
CA PRO A 514 -11.51 16.44 -18.27
C PRO A 514 -11.00 15.98 -19.63
N VAL A 515 -9.67 16.08 -19.82
CA VAL A 515 -9.00 15.63 -21.04
C VAL A 515 -8.73 14.14 -20.95
N THR A 516 -9.12 13.36 -21.96
CA THR A 516 -8.85 11.93 -22.01
C THR A 516 -7.55 11.64 -22.76
N LEU A 517 -6.61 10.91 -22.11
CA LEU A 517 -5.40 10.40 -22.71
C LEU A 517 -5.57 8.91 -23.07
N THR A 518 -5.24 8.57 -24.31
CA THR A 518 -5.24 7.17 -24.78
C THR A 518 -3.80 6.70 -24.94
N PRO A 519 -3.39 5.60 -24.26
CA PRO A 519 -2.01 5.15 -24.31
C PRO A 519 -1.65 4.47 -25.62
N THR A 520 -0.37 4.58 -25.99
CA THR A 520 0.25 3.83 -27.08
C THR A 520 0.74 2.47 -26.58
N ALA A 521 0.42 1.40 -27.28
CA ALA A 521 0.86 0.05 -26.92
C ALA A 521 2.37 -0.11 -27.15
N LEU A 522 3.09 -0.59 -26.13
CA LEU A 522 4.49 -1.00 -26.21
C LEU A 522 4.60 -2.49 -26.51
N GLN A 523 5.71 -2.87 -27.18
CA GLN A 523 5.97 -4.28 -27.47
C GLN A 523 6.42 -5.01 -26.21
N PHE A 524 5.76 -6.14 -25.93
CA PHE A 524 6.18 -7.04 -24.86
C PHE A 524 7.32 -7.96 -25.36
N ALA A 525 8.45 -7.94 -24.65
CA ALA A 525 9.63 -8.72 -25.03
C ALA A 525 9.64 -10.19 -24.53
N GLY A 526 8.64 -10.59 -23.77
CA GLY A 526 8.58 -11.90 -23.11
C GLY A 526 9.11 -11.85 -21.67
N TYR A 527 9.11 -13.01 -21.01
CA TYR A 527 9.61 -13.14 -19.64
C TYR A 527 11.02 -13.74 -19.61
N PRO A 528 11.82 -13.40 -18.58
CA PRO A 528 13.13 -14.02 -18.39
C PRO A 528 12.99 -15.53 -18.13
N THR A 529 13.99 -16.30 -18.58
CA THR A 529 14.05 -17.74 -18.31
C THR A 529 14.41 -17.95 -16.85
N VAL A 530 13.62 -18.76 -16.13
CA VAL A 530 13.99 -19.26 -14.80
C VAL A 530 14.61 -20.63 -14.96
N THR A 531 15.84 -20.81 -14.48
CA THR A 531 16.45 -22.14 -14.39
C THR A 531 15.72 -22.92 -13.30
N GLY A 532 15.12 -24.06 -13.68
CA GLY A 532 14.18 -24.82 -12.88
C GLY A 532 14.64 -25.10 -11.45
N VAL A 533 13.80 -24.76 -10.51
CA VAL A 533 13.95 -25.09 -9.10
C VAL A 533 13.22 -26.38 -8.83
N LYS A 534 13.94 -27.36 -8.31
CA LYS A 534 13.32 -28.56 -7.70
C LYS A 534 12.74 -28.12 -6.35
N ALA A 535 11.53 -28.58 -6.05
CA ALA A 535 10.95 -28.48 -4.72
C ALA A 535 11.94 -29.10 -3.71
N ASP A 536 12.61 -28.26 -2.93
CA ASP A 536 13.50 -28.70 -1.86
C ASP A 536 12.80 -28.45 -0.52
N GLU A 537 12.72 -29.51 0.28
CA GLU A 537 12.11 -29.49 1.62
C GLU A 537 13.02 -28.76 2.64
N SER A 538 13.42 -27.53 2.39
CA SER A 538 14.21 -26.78 3.36
C SER A 538 13.34 -25.89 4.25
N LYS A 539 13.12 -26.39 5.44
CA LYS A 539 12.61 -25.64 6.59
C LYS A 539 13.50 -24.41 6.85
N PRO A 540 12.95 -23.21 7.04
CA PRO A 540 13.75 -22.06 7.43
C PRO A 540 14.44 -22.32 8.77
N THR A 541 15.76 -22.23 8.79
CA THR A 541 16.53 -22.28 10.04
C THR A 541 16.58 -20.88 10.64
N ASP A 542 16.12 -20.74 11.90
CA ASP A 542 16.30 -19.54 12.69
C ASP A 542 17.75 -19.08 12.69
N PRO A 543 18.05 -17.80 12.48
CA PRO A 543 19.40 -17.30 12.65
C PRO A 543 19.73 -17.24 14.15
N LYS A 544 20.49 -18.23 14.62
CA LYS A 544 21.13 -18.17 15.94
C LYS A 544 22.18 -17.06 15.91
N SER A 545 22.09 -16.16 16.88
CA SER A 545 23.09 -15.16 17.19
C SER A 545 24.47 -15.79 17.34
N GLU A 546 25.42 -15.43 16.48
CA GLU A 546 26.84 -15.71 16.70
C GLU A 546 27.44 -14.58 17.54
N ASP A 547 27.66 -14.91 18.80
CA ASP A 547 28.54 -14.12 19.66
C ASP A 547 30.00 -14.38 19.28
N ALA A 548 30.71 -13.29 19.00
CA ALA A 548 32.12 -13.25 18.69
C ALA A 548 32.95 -13.79 19.85
N LYS A 549 33.79 -14.82 19.63
CA LYS A 549 34.97 -15.10 20.41
C LYS A 549 36.22 -15.22 19.54
N LYS A 550 37.17 -14.37 19.89
CA LYS A 550 38.52 -14.29 19.37
C LYS A 550 39.33 -15.57 19.57
N ASP A 551 40.23 -15.77 18.63
CA ASP A 551 41.37 -16.69 18.57
C ASP A 551 42.15 -16.87 19.88
N ASN A 552 42.56 -18.10 20.18
CA ASN A 552 43.98 -18.41 20.30
C ASN A 552 44.29 -19.92 20.19
N SER A 553 45.38 -20.16 19.49
CA SER A 553 46.04 -21.40 19.08
C SER A 553 46.39 -22.39 20.18
N SER A 554 46.32 -23.65 19.90
CA SER A 554 47.38 -24.67 19.93
C SER A 554 46.86 -26.08 20.27
N THR A 555 47.15 -27.00 19.35
CA THR A 555 47.11 -28.47 19.50
C THR A 555 48.24 -28.96 20.41
N PRO A 556 48.28 -30.18 21.02
CA PRO A 556 47.80 -31.46 20.54
C PRO A 556 47.19 -32.45 21.58
N ALA A 557 46.62 -33.55 21.05
CA ALA A 557 46.14 -34.75 21.73
C ALA A 557 47.28 -35.60 22.36
N PRO A 558 47.08 -36.75 23.03
CA PRO A 558 45.93 -37.63 23.13
C PRO A 558 45.75 -38.33 24.51
N SER A 559 44.76 -39.22 24.58
CA SER A 559 44.69 -40.51 25.28
C SER A 559 43.81 -40.65 26.54
N GLN A 560 42.86 -41.50 26.35
CA GLN A 560 42.47 -42.72 27.10
C GLN A 560 41.85 -42.67 28.49
N SER A 561 40.72 -43.37 28.48
CA SER A 561 40.26 -44.45 29.37
C SER A 561 39.46 -44.07 30.62
N ALA A 562 38.26 -44.53 30.57
CA ALA A 562 37.69 -45.68 31.31
C ALA A 562 37.02 -45.38 32.69
N ASP A 563 35.86 -45.88 32.73
CA ASP A 563 35.19 -46.66 33.76
C ASP A 563 34.34 -46.00 34.86
N SER A 564 33.16 -46.53 34.81
CA SER A 564 32.32 -47.19 35.86
C SER A 564 31.47 -46.29 36.75
N ALA A 565 30.19 -46.45 36.59
CA ALA A 565 29.24 -47.33 37.22
C ALA A 565 28.67 -46.86 38.59
N THR A 566 27.40 -47.07 38.63
CA THR A 566 26.49 -47.49 39.75
C THR A 566 25.59 -46.39 40.31
N ASP A 567 24.37 -46.61 40.05
CA ASP A 567 23.27 -47.21 40.82
C ASP A 567 22.47 -46.35 41.79
N ALA A 568 21.22 -46.54 41.65
CA ALA A 568 20.12 -46.75 42.60
C ALA A 568 19.11 -45.61 42.74
N LYS A 569 17.91 -45.87 42.20
CA LYS A 569 16.66 -46.23 42.91
C LYS A 569 16.23 -45.24 44.02
N ASP A 570 15.01 -44.80 44.11
CA ASP A 570 13.73 -45.46 44.28
C ASP A 570 12.56 -44.45 44.33
N THR A 571 11.46 -44.90 43.71
CA THR A 571 10.07 -44.91 44.15
C THR A 571 9.39 -43.70 44.85
N ALA A 572 8.23 -43.28 44.36
CA ALA A 572 6.87 -43.68 44.73
C ALA A 572 5.81 -42.73 44.14
N LYS A 573 4.95 -43.23 43.39
CA LYS A 573 3.49 -43.36 43.38
C LYS A 573 2.70 -42.41 44.30
N SER A 574 1.69 -41.76 43.75
CA SER A 574 0.28 -42.00 44.14
C SER A 574 -0.70 -41.34 43.19
N ASP A 575 -1.71 -42.15 42.90
CA ASP A 575 -2.91 -41.95 42.12
C ASP A 575 -3.87 -40.92 42.71
N ALA A 576 -4.71 -40.30 41.89
CA ALA A 576 -6.15 -40.24 42.11
C ALA A 576 -6.91 -39.76 40.86
N LYS A 577 -7.74 -40.64 40.37
CA LYS A 577 -8.88 -40.45 39.46
C LYS A 577 -9.94 -39.56 40.12
N THR A 578 -10.69 -38.83 39.32
CA THR A 578 -12.18 -38.89 39.39
C THR A 578 -12.77 -38.39 38.05
N ASP A 579 -13.58 -39.25 37.52
CA ASP A 579 -14.54 -39.05 36.42
C ASP A 579 -15.64 -38.05 36.85
N ASN A 580 -16.21 -37.32 35.91
CA ASN A 580 -17.66 -37.29 35.77
C ASN A 580 -18.11 -36.80 34.38
N LYS A 581 -18.87 -37.69 33.74
CA LYS A 581 -19.78 -37.46 32.60
C LYS A 581 -21.02 -36.72 33.09
N SER A 582 -21.62 -35.90 32.22
CA SER A 582 -23.06 -35.93 32.00
C SER A 582 -23.45 -35.35 30.67
N ASP A 583 -24.08 -36.19 29.89
CA ASP A 583 -24.93 -35.91 28.73
C ASP A 583 -26.10 -35.00 29.08
N SER A 584 -26.56 -34.18 28.11
CA SER A 584 -27.98 -34.11 27.78
C SER A 584 -28.19 -33.46 26.41
N ARG A 585 -28.70 -34.26 25.50
CA ARG A 585 -29.46 -33.90 24.32
C ARG A 585 -30.77 -33.24 24.73
N ASP A 586 -31.27 -32.32 23.93
CA ASP A 586 -32.68 -32.30 23.57
C ASP A 586 -32.90 -31.66 22.19
N GLU A 587 -33.46 -32.47 21.33
CA GLU A 587 -34.14 -32.13 20.10
C GLU A 587 -35.51 -31.50 20.38
N LEU A 588 -35.98 -30.60 19.54
CA LEU A 588 -37.38 -30.48 19.17
C LEU A 588 -37.57 -29.70 17.84
N ASN A 589 -38.08 -30.37 16.85
CA ASN A 589 -38.80 -29.96 15.65
C ASN A 589 -40.23 -30.53 15.75
N PRO A 590 -41.21 -30.25 14.94
CA PRO A 590 -41.67 -29.06 14.19
C PRO A 590 -43.16 -28.75 14.35
N SER A 591 -43.70 -27.72 13.70
CA SER A 591 -45.05 -27.80 13.11
C SER A 591 -45.28 -26.78 11.99
N LYS A 592 -45.90 -27.31 10.95
CA LYS A 592 -46.49 -26.65 9.79
C LYS A 592 -47.73 -25.86 10.24
N ASP A 593 -48.00 -24.74 9.54
CA ASP A 593 -49.28 -24.52 8.89
C ASP A 593 -49.27 -23.30 7.95
N GLY A 594 -49.88 -23.46 6.83
CA GLY A 594 -49.95 -22.52 5.73
C GLY A 594 -51.15 -21.60 5.76
N VAL A 595 -51.04 -20.50 5.07
CA VAL A 595 -52.18 -19.81 4.45
C VAL A 595 -51.75 -19.14 3.13
N LYS A 596 -52.47 -19.48 2.07
CA LYS A 596 -52.46 -18.81 0.76
C LYS A 596 -53.23 -17.50 0.83
N ALA A 597 -52.79 -16.49 0.09
CA ALA A 597 -53.66 -15.51 -0.52
C ALA A 597 -53.03 -14.95 -1.81
N ASP A 598 -53.74 -15.18 -2.91
CA ASP A 598 -53.59 -14.55 -4.19
C ASP A 598 -53.88 -13.05 -4.12
N LEU A 599 -53.27 -12.26 -4.97
CA LEU A 599 -53.95 -11.24 -5.76
C LEU A 599 -53.09 -10.76 -6.94
N SER A 600 -53.63 -10.97 -8.09
CA SER A 600 -53.27 -10.55 -9.44
C SER A 600 -53.41 -9.03 -9.68
N GLY A 601 -52.64 -8.50 -10.61
CA GLY A 601 -52.85 -7.16 -11.17
C GLY A 601 -51.86 -6.82 -12.28
N SER A 602 -52.33 -7.01 -13.49
CA SER A 602 -51.72 -6.76 -14.79
C SER A 602 -51.48 -5.29 -15.12
N SER A 603 -50.44 -4.96 -15.90
CA SER A 603 -50.64 -4.19 -17.15
C SER A 603 -49.38 -4.23 -18.04
N GLN A 604 -49.66 -4.59 -19.28
CA GLN A 604 -48.79 -4.62 -20.45
C GLN A 604 -48.51 -3.20 -20.96
N ALA A 605 -47.31 -3.00 -21.54
CA ALA A 605 -47.17 -2.22 -22.76
C ALA A 605 -46.01 -2.75 -23.60
N GLN A 606 -46.35 -3.27 -24.76
CA GLN A 606 -45.48 -3.67 -25.85
C GLN A 606 -44.82 -2.46 -26.53
N ARG A 607 -43.58 -2.63 -27.04
CA ARG A 607 -43.29 -2.39 -28.48
C ARG A 607 -41.94 -3.02 -28.89
N GLU A 608 -42.05 -3.78 -29.94
CA GLU A 608 -41.14 -4.36 -30.92
C GLU A 608 -39.98 -3.43 -31.32
N GLY A 609 -38.80 -3.89 -31.69
CA GLY A 609 -38.37 -4.87 -32.63
C GLY A 609 -36.92 -4.61 -33.02
N GLY A 610 -36.15 -5.63 -33.38
CA GLY A 610 -34.87 -5.47 -34.06
C GLY A 610 -33.86 -6.57 -33.72
N SER A 611 -33.98 -7.66 -34.47
CA SER A 611 -33.08 -8.82 -34.51
C SER A 611 -31.69 -8.46 -35.01
N SER A 612 -30.63 -8.91 -34.30
CA SER A 612 -29.48 -9.53 -34.96
C SER A 612 -28.80 -10.50 -34.03
N LYS A 613 -28.75 -11.75 -34.47
CA LYS A 613 -28.08 -12.89 -33.85
C LYS A 613 -26.57 -12.68 -33.95
N GLY A 614 -25.92 -12.70 -32.82
CA GLY A 614 -24.50 -12.97 -32.70
C GLY A 614 -24.29 -13.85 -31.46
N ALA A 615 -24.18 -15.14 -31.69
CA ALA A 615 -23.82 -16.11 -30.65
C ALA A 615 -22.39 -15.83 -30.17
N LEU A 616 -22.27 -15.28 -28.99
CA LEU A 616 -21.03 -15.29 -28.27
C LEU A 616 -21.04 -16.51 -27.34
N ALA A 617 -20.22 -17.46 -27.72
CA ALA A 617 -19.91 -18.63 -26.93
C ALA A 617 -19.34 -18.19 -25.57
N SER A 618 -20.06 -18.48 -24.50
CA SER A 618 -19.58 -18.36 -23.14
C SER A 618 -18.63 -19.52 -22.89
N THR A 619 -17.35 -19.30 -23.08
CA THR A 619 -16.32 -20.27 -22.66
C THR A 619 -15.25 -19.51 -21.88
N GLY A 620 -15.09 -19.84 -20.61
CA GLY A 620 -13.82 -19.68 -19.94
C GLY A 620 -13.70 -18.75 -18.74
N ALA A 621 -14.76 -18.07 -18.29
CA ALA A 621 -14.67 -17.15 -17.14
C ALA A 621 -14.73 -17.82 -15.76
N ASN A 622 -14.93 -19.12 -15.65
CA ASN A 622 -15.25 -19.77 -14.38
C ASN A 622 -14.05 -20.19 -13.51
N GLY A 623 -12.84 -20.23 -14.07
CA GLY A 623 -11.64 -20.68 -13.32
C GLY A 623 -10.93 -19.57 -12.54
N VAL A 624 -10.75 -18.41 -13.17
CA VAL A 624 -10.07 -17.26 -12.57
C VAL A 624 -10.96 -16.53 -11.57
N ALA A 625 -12.27 -16.57 -11.76
CA ALA A 625 -13.25 -15.99 -10.83
C ALA A 625 -13.21 -16.57 -9.41
N GLY A 626 -12.61 -17.75 -9.20
CA GLY A 626 -12.54 -18.40 -7.89
C GLY A 626 -11.55 -17.74 -6.91
N LEU A 627 -10.41 -17.28 -7.36
CA LEU A 627 -9.35 -16.69 -6.52
C LEU A 627 -9.28 -15.16 -6.65
N LEU A 628 -9.50 -14.62 -7.83
CA LEU A 628 -9.79 -13.19 -7.98
C LEU A 628 -11.00 -12.79 -7.13
N ALA A 629 -11.93 -13.72 -6.94
CA ALA A 629 -13.02 -13.52 -6.02
C ALA A 629 -12.63 -13.53 -4.54
N LEU A 630 -11.48 -14.02 -4.08
CA LEU A 630 -11.07 -13.82 -2.68
C LEU A 630 -10.51 -12.42 -2.43
N GLY A 631 -9.77 -11.84 -3.35
CA GLY A 631 -9.43 -10.42 -3.32
C GLY A 631 -10.62 -9.50 -3.69
N SER A 632 -11.43 -9.90 -4.72
CA SER A 632 -12.63 -9.18 -5.17
C SER A 632 -13.90 -9.57 -4.41
N VAL A 633 -13.96 -10.74 -3.76
CA VAL A 633 -15.06 -11.23 -2.91
C VAL A 633 -15.10 -10.57 -1.56
N ALA A 634 -13.98 -10.11 -1.08
CA ALA A 634 -14.02 -9.05 -0.09
C ALA A 634 -14.83 -7.84 -0.64
N LEU A 635 -14.80 -7.58 -1.95
CA LEU A 635 -15.52 -6.50 -2.61
C LEU A 635 -16.99 -6.77 -2.91
N LEU A 636 -17.38 -8.01 -3.19
CA LEU A 636 -18.76 -8.36 -3.60
C LEU A 636 -19.56 -9.13 -2.52
N GLY A 637 -18.90 -9.74 -1.54
CA GLY A 637 -19.54 -10.52 -0.48
C GLY A 637 -20.37 -9.71 0.53
N GLY A 638 -20.17 -8.39 0.61
CA GLY A 638 -20.96 -7.50 1.47
C GLY A 638 -22.40 -7.26 0.98
N ALA A 639 -22.65 -7.38 -0.32
CA ALA A 639 -23.97 -7.11 -0.88
C ALA A 639 -24.98 -8.27 -0.79
N ALA A 640 -24.51 -9.53 -0.67
CA ALA A 640 -25.40 -10.69 -0.67
C ALA A 640 -25.96 -11.07 0.72
N ILE A 641 -25.36 -10.58 1.79
CA ILE A 641 -25.76 -10.94 3.17
C ILE A 641 -26.82 -9.98 3.73
N LEU A 642 -26.90 -8.74 3.24
CA LEU A 642 -27.88 -7.75 3.73
C LEU A 642 -29.29 -7.94 3.20
N VAL A 643 -29.49 -8.67 2.10
CA VAL A 643 -30.84 -8.93 1.54
C VAL A 643 -31.58 -10.03 2.33
N ARG A 644 -30.92 -10.84 3.16
CA ARG A 644 -31.55 -11.92 3.93
C ARG A 644 -32.03 -11.54 5.35
N ARG A 645 -31.75 -10.33 5.84
CA ARG A 645 -32.20 -9.88 7.19
C ARG A 645 -33.38 -8.92 7.21
N ARG A 646 -34.06 -8.71 6.08
CA ARG A 646 -35.30 -7.91 6.06
C ARG A 646 -36.57 -8.72 5.78
N LYS A 647 -36.55 -10.03 6.03
CA LYS A 647 -37.79 -10.82 6.13
C LYS A 647 -37.63 -11.81 7.27
N ALA A 648 -37.82 -11.35 8.45
CA ALA A 648 -38.43 -12.00 9.59
C ALA A 648 -38.79 -10.91 10.61
#